data_a8e964d0671db976d3a15eb410f9ca65
#
_entry.id   a8e964d0671db976d3a15eb410f9ca65
#
_cell.length_a   1.000
_cell.length_b   1.000
_cell.length_c   1.000
_cell.angle_alpha   90.00
_cell.angle_beta   90.00
_cell.angle_gamma   90.00
#
_symmetry.space_group_name_H-M   'P 1'
#
loop_
_entity.id
_entity.type
_entity.pdbx_description
1 polymer ?
#
loop_
_entity_poly.entity_id
_entity_poly.type
_entity_poly.pdbx_seq_one_letter_code
_entity_poly.pdbx_strand_id
1 'polypeptide(L)'
;MLESYQVEHNSQDIYFRSIVGAAEAGSRLRLGIRIRTYEPIRQVLVRLWQDQTGERLIALETKDVRDEQKFYTTWISLPDYGCLLWYYFIITMESGTYFYGNNEELLGGVGALSREAPASYQITIYNKGARTPDWFKNAVMYQIFPDRFARSGDTIVRKKGAVIRTDWTDDPMYLKDPDTKEIIAYDFFGGNLRGVMEKLDYLQDLGVSCIYFNPVFESESNHHYDTGDYHKIDPVLGDIEDFRALVAAADERGIRIILDGVFSHTGSNSIYFNRQHQYRSLGAYQSKESPYYSWYHFRSYPNEYDCWWNFDTLPNVNETDPAYMDFVITGKDSVLHHWMNEGIAGWRLDVIDELPPTFSKKFFSELKKTNPDAVMIGEVWEDASNKVAYGTPREYLSGNEMDSAMNYPLRTMMFDFLTGTVDGRQTARRLASQIENYPKENLYAMMNLIGSHDVQRAITVLAGVPYYEGMPAIEQSRVRMTPEQFDLGSRRLLMATLWQMTYPGVPSVYYGDEIGMQGFKDPFNRRPYDWENGNKEIHGWFERFIAVRNENDALRTGDILPLYGAGDVIAYGRTIRSGYDVFNQEKEDGVFIAAFNRNLTETLTIEVDVSDFACGIFEDAFKPSRTYEVERGRLRIKIPPLFGLLLRERKEPRRYERKAGILLHPTSLPSKYGVGDFGKEAYRFLDFLAEAGQKVWQILPLSPVGPSYSPYQSISAFAGNIMMIDPEELAARGWLTEKDLFLPYEANTAFIDFARVKQFKKDLLEKAFHVFRRECAEDKVYQDFCEKEAYWLNDYSLFHAA
;
A
#
# COMPACT_ATOMS: atom_id res chain seq x y z
N MET A 1 -15.29 6.11 37.07
CA MET A 1 -15.69 4.68 37.05
C MET A 1 -15.25 3.90 35.81
N LEU A 2 -15.09 4.54 34.65
CA LEU A 2 -14.50 3.87 33.47
C LEU A 2 -12.99 3.65 33.58
N GLU A 3 -12.28 4.43 34.40
CA GLU A 3 -10.82 4.35 34.61
C GLU A 3 -10.35 3.08 35.35
N SER A 4 -11.29 2.29 35.92
CA SER A 4 -10.95 1.04 36.60
C SER A 4 -10.89 -0.18 35.67
N TYR A 5 -11.28 -0.03 34.41
CA TYR A 5 -11.27 -1.10 33.42
C TYR A 5 -10.20 -0.82 32.37
N GLN A 6 -9.27 -1.76 32.21
CA GLN A 6 -8.35 -1.74 31.07
C GLN A 6 -8.87 -2.73 30.01
N VAL A 7 -9.42 -2.18 28.94
CA VAL A 7 -9.91 -2.94 27.79
C VAL A 7 -9.07 -2.53 26.59
N GLU A 8 -8.56 -3.50 25.86
CA GLU A 8 -7.66 -3.25 24.74
C GLU A 8 -7.97 -4.17 23.55
N HIS A 9 -8.11 -3.57 22.42
CA HIS A 9 -8.03 -4.20 21.11
C HIS A 9 -7.32 -3.23 20.16
N ASN A 10 -6.45 -3.77 19.33
CA ASN A 10 -5.75 -3.02 18.29
C ASN A 10 -5.91 -3.75 16.96
N SER A 11 -6.68 -3.17 16.02
CA SER A 11 -6.96 -3.78 14.73
C SER A 11 -5.71 -3.90 13.83
N GLN A 12 -4.65 -3.15 14.13
CA GLN A 12 -3.37 -3.12 13.42
C GLN A 12 -2.31 -4.03 14.06
N ASP A 13 -2.67 -4.83 15.07
CA ASP A 13 -1.76 -5.74 15.75
C ASP A 13 -2.21 -7.20 15.55
N ILE A 14 -1.30 -8.02 15.04
CA ILE A 14 -1.54 -9.45 14.74
C ILE A 14 -1.96 -10.24 15.99
N TYR A 15 -1.59 -9.78 17.18
CA TYR A 15 -2.02 -10.39 18.44
C TYR A 15 -3.54 -10.31 18.62
N PHE A 16 -4.17 -9.21 18.20
CA PHE A 16 -5.61 -8.99 18.33
C PHE A 16 -6.39 -9.37 17.08
N ARG A 17 -5.78 -9.25 15.90
CA ARG A 17 -6.40 -9.52 14.61
C ARG A 17 -5.43 -10.30 13.71
N SER A 18 -5.69 -11.60 13.49
CA SER A 18 -4.73 -12.50 12.82
C SER A 18 -4.40 -12.14 11.37
N ILE A 19 -5.26 -11.38 10.68
CA ILE A 19 -5.00 -10.76 9.40
C ILE A 19 -5.03 -9.24 9.62
N VAL A 20 -3.87 -8.62 9.72
CA VAL A 20 -3.75 -7.17 9.72
C VAL A 20 -3.87 -6.69 8.29
N GLY A 21 -4.86 -5.82 8.03
CA GLY A 21 -5.15 -5.36 6.68
C GLY A 21 -6.41 -5.97 6.08
N ALA A 22 -6.61 -5.74 4.78
CA ALA A 22 -7.69 -6.34 4.03
C ALA A 22 -7.50 -7.86 3.90
N ALA A 23 -8.59 -8.60 3.82
CA ALA A 23 -8.61 -10.06 3.83
C ALA A 23 -9.19 -10.64 2.53
N GLU A 24 -8.67 -11.78 2.09
CA GLU A 24 -9.22 -12.50 0.95
C GLU A 24 -10.54 -13.18 1.31
N ALA A 25 -11.51 -13.14 0.41
CA ALA A 25 -12.81 -13.78 0.54
C ALA A 25 -12.68 -15.28 0.86
N GLY A 26 -13.54 -15.77 1.77
CA GLY A 26 -13.54 -17.16 2.22
C GLY A 26 -12.45 -17.50 3.24
N SER A 27 -11.57 -16.57 3.61
CA SER A 27 -10.55 -16.80 4.62
C SER A 27 -11.13 -16.83 6.05
N ARG A 28 -10.33 -17.27 7.01
CA ARG A 28 -10.68 -17.25 8.43
C ARG A 28 -9.88 -16.19 9.16
N LEU A 29 -10.55 -15.41 9.98
CA LEU A 29 -9.95 -14.33 10.76
C LEU A 29 -10.15 -14.57 12.24
N ARG A 30 -9.09 -14.47 13.04
CA ARG A 30 -9.19 -14.45 14.49
C ARG A 30 -9.33 -13.01 14.98
N LEU A 31 -10.32 -12.75 15.82
CA LEU A 31 -10.48 -11.49 16.56
C LEU A 31 -10.30 -11.75 18.06
N GLY A 32 -9.60 -10.86 18.73
CA GLY A 32 -9.36 -10.95 20.16
C GLY A 32 -9.42 -9.59 20.86
N ILE A 33 -9.76 -9.61 22.14
CA ILE A 33 -9.80 -8.44 23.01
C ILE A 33 -9.24 -8.80 24.39
N ARG A 34 -8.41 -7.93 24.95
CA ARG A 34 -7.84 -8.09 26.28
C ARG A 34 -8.65 -7.25 27.26
N ILE A 35 -9.00 -7.87 28.38
CA ILE A 35 -9.80 -7.20 29.43
C ILE A 35 -9.13 -7.44 30.78
N ARG A 36 -8.81 -6.37 31.50
CA ARG A 36 -8.38 -6.40 32.90
C ARG A 36 -9.44 -5.74 33.75
N THR A 37 -10.01 -6.52 34.68
CA THR A 37 -11.05 -6.06 35.60
C THR A 37 -11.16 -7.00 36.81
N TYR A 38 -11.50 -6.45 37.98
CA TYR A 38 -11.85 -7.21 39.16
C TYR A 38 -13.32 -7.68 39.15
N GLU A 39 -14.12 -7.12 38.25
CA GLU A 39 -15.53 -7.44 38.13
C GLU A 39 -15.74 -8.70 37.28
N PRO A 40 -16.63 -9.60 37.67
CA PRO A 40 -16.95 -10.76 36.87
C PRO A 40 -17.48 -10.41 35.49
N ILE A 41 -16.86 -10.93 34.44
CA ILE A 41 -17.31 -10.82 33.06
C ILE A 41 -18.30 -11.95 32.80
N ARG A 42 -19.53 -11.63 32.43
CA ARG A 42 -20.59 -12.59 32.12
C ARG A 42 -20.49 -13.09 30.68
N GLN A 43 -20.20 -12.18 29.76
CA GLN A 43 -20.12 -12.49 28.34
C GLN A 43 -19.30 -11.45 27.59
N VAL A 44 -18.56 -11.93 26.57
CA VAL A 44 -17.90 -11.08 25.58
C VAL A 44 -18.36 -11.53 24.20
N LEU A 45 -18.91 -10.61 23.41
CA LEU A 45 -19.36 -10.85 22.05
C LEU A 45 -18.60 -9.95 21.08
N VAL A 46 -18.39 -10.41 19.86
CA VAL A 46 -18.13 -9.54 18.72
C VAL A 46 -19.43 -9.39 17.91
N ARG A 47 -19.77 -8.15 17.67
CA ARG A 47 -20.84 -7.79 16.75
C ARG A 47 -20.27 -7.57 15.37
N LEU A 48 -20.78 -8.29 14.39
CA LEU A 48 -20.44 -8.15 12.98
C LEU A 48 -21.62 -7.55 12.25
N TRP A 49 -21.34 -6.63 11.33
CA TRP A 49 -22.34 -6.05 10.45
C TRP A 49 -21.86 -6.09 9.00
N GLN A 50 -22.76 -6.45 8.11
CA GLN A 50 -22.57 -6.40 6.67
C GLN A 50 -23.89 -5.99 6.02
N ASP A 51 -23.85 -5.08 5.07
CA ASP A 51 -25.05 -4.43 4.51
C ASP A 51 -26.05 -5.41 3.90
N GLN A 52 -25.58 -6.49 3.26
CA GLN A 52 -26.45 -7.48 2.61
C GLN A 52 -27.02 -8.52 3.58
N THR A 53 -26.28 -8.88 4.63
CA THR A 53 -26.67 -9.98 5.54
C THR A 53 -27.09 -9.51 6.93
N GLY A 54 -26.90 -8.24 7.25
CA GLY A 54 -27.24 -7.63 8.52
C GLY A 54 -26.28 -8.00 9.66
N GLU A 55 -26.83 -8.05 10.87
CA GLU A 55 -26.09 -8.23 12.11
C GLU A 55 -25.90 -9.70 12.49
N ARG A 56 -24.69 -10.01 12.99
CA ARG A 56 -24.37 -11.28 13.65
C ARG A 56 -23.64 -11.03 14.96
N LEU A 57 -23.98 -11.78 15.99
CA LEU A 57 -23.31 -11.76 17.29
C LEU A 57 -22.59 -13.09 17.50
N ILE A 58 -21.31 -13.05 17.81
CA ILE A 58 -20.49 -14.25 18.02
C ILE A 58 -19.81 -14.15 19.39
N ALA A 59 -19.96 -15.20 20.22
CA ALA A 59 -19.33 -15.25 21.53
C ALA A 59 -17.83 -15.47 21.39
N LEU A 60 -17.06 -14.81 22.25
CA LEU A 60 -15.63 -15.02 22.38
C LEU A 60 -15.36 -15.97 23.56
N GLU A 61 -14.39 -16.86 23.36
CA GLU A 61 -13.92 -17.77 24.40
C GLU A 61 -12.68 -17.19 25.09
N THR A 62 -12.52 -17.49 26.36
CA THR A 62 -11.33 -17.10 27.13
C THR A 62 -10.19 -18.03 26.80
N LYS A 63 -9.06 -17.51 26.34
CA LYS A 63 -7.86 -18.29 26.02
C LYS A 63 -6.79 -18.29 27.11
N ASP A 64 -6.62 -17.18 27.79
CA ASP A 64 -5.58 -17.00 28.82
C ASP A 64 -6.13 -16.19 30.02
N VAL A 65 -5.72 -16.58 31.20
CA VAL A 65 -5.99 -15.87 32.45
C VAL A 65 -4.64 -15.64 33.13
N ARG A 66 -4.15 -14.42 33.14
CA ARG A 66 -2.94 -14.04 33.89
C ARG A 66 -3.21 -12.74 34.63
N ASP A 67 -2.82 -12.65 35.89
CA ASP A 67 -2.81 -11.44 36.70
C ASP A 67 -4.07 -10.57 36.52
N GLU A 68 -5.30 -11.17 36.63
CA GLU A 68 -6.58 -10.50 36.40
C GLU A 68 -6.79 -9.99 34.97
N GLN A 69 -5.90 -10.30 34.02
CA GLN A 69 -6.07 -10.04 32.60
C GLN A 69 -6.62 -11.29 31.91
N LYS A 70 -7.68 -11.13 31.14
CA LYS A 70 -8.27 -12.19 30.33
C LYS A 70 -8.23 -11.82 28.86
N PHE A 71 -7.74 -12.72 28.02
CA PHE A 71 -7.80 -12.59 26.58
C PHE A 71 -8.97 -13.39 26.05
N TYR A 72 -9.91 -12.70 25.43
CA TYR A 72 -11.09 -13.28 24.79
C TYR A 72 -10.87 -13.31 23.28
N THR A 73 -11.18 -14.44 22.63
CA THR A 73 -10.92 -14.58 21.18
C THR A 73 -11.97 -15.48 20.53
N THR A 74 -12.17 -15.29 19.23
CA THR A 74 -12.99 -16.17 18.39
C THR A 74 -12.46 -16.17 16.96
N TRP A 75 -12.76 -17.23 16.22
CA TRP A 75 -12.52 -17.32 14.80
C TRP A 75 -13.80 -17.01 14.03
N ILE A 76 -13.73 -16.14 13.06
CA ILE A 76 -14.82 -15.83 12.15
C ILE A 76 -14.48 -16.31 10.74
N SER A 77 -15.45 -16.90 10.05
CA SER A 77 -15.35 -17.17 8.61
C SER A 77 -15.83 -15.95 7.87
N LEU A 78 -14.98 -15.44 6.98
CA LEU A 78 -15.31 -14.29 6.15
C LEU A 78 -16.23 -14.71 4.99
N PRO A 79 -17.06 -13.81 4.46
CA PRO A 79 -17.81 -14.00 3.22
C PRO A 79 -16.93 -14.55 2.09
N ASP A 80 -17.50 -15.30 1.17
CA ASP A 80 -16.82 -15.87 0.00
C ASP A 80 -16.81 -14.93 -1.23
N TYR A 81 -17.16 -13.68 -1.02
CA TYR A 81 -17.17 -12.59 -2.00
C TYR A 81 -16.63 -11.29 -1.39
N GLY A 82 -16.17 -10.38 -2.24
CA GLY A 82 -15.66 -9.07 -1.85
C GLY A 82 -16.77 -8.18 -1.26
N CYS A 83 -16.54 -7.62 -0.07
CA CYS A 83 -17.47 -6.73 0.62
C CYS A 83 -16.81 -6.00 1.79
N LEU A 84 -17.55 -5.14 2.46
CA LEU A 84 -17.15 -4.56 3.74
C LEU A 84 -17.81 -5.31 4.89
N LEU A 85 -17.04 -5.60 5.92
CA LEU A 85 -17.50 -6.15 7.18
C LEU A 85 -17.09 -5.19 8.30
N TRP A 86 -18.02 -4.85 9.16
CA TRP A 86 -17.84 -3.91 10.25
C TRP A 86 -17.97 -4.63 11.60
N TYR A 87 -17.13 -4.31 12.59
CA TYR A 87 -17.21 -4.96 13.89
C TYR A 87 -16.90 -4.04 15.07
N TYR A 88 -17.46 -4.40 16.23
CA TYR A 88 -17.07 -3.93 17.56
C TYR A 88 -17.37 -5.01 18.61
N PHE A 89 -16.85 -4.85 19.82
CA PHE A 89 -17.05 -5.80 20.90
C PHE A 89 -18.11 -5.31 21.89
N ILE A 90 -18.88 -6.28 22.45
CA ILE A 90 -19.89 -6.08 23.48
C ILE A 90 -19.43 -6.86 24.72
N ILE A 91 -19.30 -6.20 25.85
CA ILE A 91 -18.77 -6.74 27.10
C ILE A 91 -19.86 -6.61 28.17
N THR A 92 -20.40 -7.73 28.64
CA THR A 92 -21.42 -7.73 29.70
C THR A 92 -20.78 -8.10 31.02
N MET A 93 -20.84 -7.19 31.98
CA MET A 93 -20.35 -7.33 33.34
C MET A 93 -21.54 -7.21 34.35
N GLU A 94 -21.29 -7.33 35.65
CA GLU A 94 -22.33 -7.12 36.65
C GLU A 94 -22.83 -5.69 36.70
N SER A 95 -21.94 -4.73 36.51
CA SER A 95 -22.28 -3.28 36.50
C SER A 95 -23.02 -2.82 35.25
N GLY A 96 -23.14 -3.65 34.23
CA GLY A 96 -23.80 -3.35 32.97
C GLY A 96 -23.11 -3.81 31.71
N THR A 97 -23.57 -3.31 30.59
CA THR A 97 -23.00 -3.59 29.27
C THR A 97 -22.12 -2.45 28.80
N TYR A 98 -20.96 -2.79 28.30
CA TYR A 98 -19.96 -1.91 27.72
C TYR A 98 -19.67 -2.32 26.30
N PHE A 99 -19.18 -1.38 25.51
CA PHE A 99 -18.82 -1.60 24.13
C PHE A 99 -17.37 -1.15 23.90
N TYR A 100 -16.64 -1.85 23.07
CA TYR A 100 -15.32 -1.43 22.63
C TYR A 100 -15.28 -1.40 21.11
N GLY A 101 -15.04 -0.25 20.52
CA GLY A 101 -15.03 -0.05 19.08
C GLY A 101 -13.93 0.88 18.62
N ASN A 102 -14.04 1.34 17.37
CA ASN A 102 -13.10 2.22 16.75
C ASN A 102 -12.94 3.53 17.53
N ASN A 103 -11.81 4.20 17.34
CA ASN A 103 -11.58 5.51 17.94
C ASN A 103 -12.40 6.62 17.26
N GLU A 104 -12.43 7.81 17.86
CA GLU A 104 -13.21 8.97 17.37
C GLU A 104 -12.81 9.40 15.95
N GLU A 105 -11.57 9.18 15.55
CA GLU A 105 -11.05 9.53 14.22
C GLU A 105 -11.34 8.49 13.15
N LEU A 106 -11.90 7.33 13.52
CA LEU A 106 -12.25 6.19 12.65
C LEU A 106 -11.04 5.56 11.91
N LEU A 107 -9.83 5.74 12.44
CA LEU A 107 -8.59 5.35 11.77
C LEU A 107 -8.11 3.93 12.10
N GLY A 108 -8.92 3.11 12.79
CA GLY A 108 -8.48 1.79 13.24
C GLY A 108 -7.45 1.86 14.37
N GLY A 109 -6.69 0.78 14.55
CA GLY A 109 -5.72 0.67 15.63
C GLY A 109 -6.38 0.50 17.01
N VAL A 110 -5.85 1.17 18.02
CA VAL A 110 -6.39 1.13 19.38
C VAL A 110 -7.69 1.93 19.43
N GLY A 111 -8.74 1.30 19.96
CA GLY A 111 -10.08 1.89 20.06
C GLY A 111 -10.40 2.47 21.43
N ALA A 112 -11.70 2.59 21.71
CA ALA A 112 -12.20 3.17 22.93
C ALA A 112 -13.35 2.36 23.56
N LEU A 113 -13.38 2.37 24.90
CA LEU A 113 -14.47 1.79 25.68
C LEU A 113 -15.59 2.81 25.84
N SER A 114 -16.86 2.40 25.63
CA SER A 114 -18.04 3.23 25.74
C SER A 114 -19.18 2.50 26.43
N ARG A 115 -20.19 3.23 26.88
CA ARG A 115 -21.49 2.69 27.33
C ARG A 115 -22.55 2.68 26.24
N GLU A 116 -22.28 3.33 25.12
CA GLU A 116 -23.14 3.37 23.94
C GLU A 116 -22.46 2.64 22.79
N ALA A 117 -23.24 2.20 21.80
CA ALA A 117 -22.71 1.54 20.62
C ALA A 117 -21.70 2.45 19.89
N PRO A 118 -20.44 2.03 19.76
CA PRO A 118 -19.38 2.85 19.19
C PRO A 118 -19.37 2.76 17.66
N ALA A 119 -18.53 3.56 17.03
CA ALA A 119 -18.15 3.33 15.66
C ALA A 119 -17.47 1.97 15.49
N SER A 120 -17.73 1.32 14.36
CA SER A 120 -17.18 0.00 14.04
C SER A 120 -15.77 0.10 13.46
N TYR A 121 -14.98 -0.95 13.67
CA TYR A 121 -13.79 -1.20 12.87
C TYR A 121 -14.17 -1.75 11.50
N GLN A 122 -13.36 -1.48 10.49
CA GLN A 122 -13.54 -1.96 9.13
C GLN A 122 -12.71 -3.24 8.87
N ILE A 123 -13.28 -4.16 8.10
CA ILE A 123 -12.56 -5.24 7.43
C ILE A 123 -12.94 -5.17 5.96
N THR A 124 -12.00 -4.79 5.11
CA THR A 124 -12.16 -4.87 3.66
C THR A 124 -11.91 -6.30 3.20
N ILE A 125 -12.89 -6.89 2.52
CA ILE A 125 -12.80 -8.25 1.97
C ILE A 125 -12.76 -8.12 0.45
N TYR A 126 -11.73 -8.69 -0.17
CA TYR A 126 -11.56 -8.69 -1.62
C TYR A 126 -11.74 -10.08 -2.20
N ASN A 127 -12.17 -10.15 -3.47
CA ASN A 127 -12.46 -11.40 -4.16
C ASN A 127 -11.22 -12.29 -4.26
N LYS A 128 -11.44 -13.58 -4.11
CA LYS A 128 -10.37 -14.57 -4.20
C LYS A 128 -9.65 -14.49 -5.55
N GLY A 129 -8.34 -14.40 -5.48
CA GLY A 129 -7.47 -14.32 -6.66
C GLY A 129 -7.49 -12.96 -7.38
N ALA A 130 -8.08 -11.92 -6.78
CA ALA A 130 -7.97 -10.56 -7.32
C ALA A 130 -6.51 -10.16 -7.48
N ARG A 131 -6.16 -9.61 -8.64
CA ARG A 131 -4.80 -9.20 -9.02
C ARG A 131 -4.86 -7.89 -9.78
N THR A 132 -3.85 -7.07 -9.57
CA THR A 132 -3.58 -5.88 -10.38
C THR A 132 -2.34 -6.13 -11.25
N PRO A 133 -2.21 -5.50 -12.43
CA PRO A 133 -1.09 -5.74 -13.32
C PRO A 133 0.27 -5.43 -12.68
N ASP A 134 1.20 -6.38 -12.74
CA ASP A 134 2.52 -6.26 -12.10
C ASP A 134 3.36 -5.14 -12.71
N TRP A 135 3.24 -4.92 -14.03
CA TRP A 135 3.93 -3.82 -14.68
C TRP A 135 3.54 -2.47 -14.10
N PHE A 136 2.25 -2.30 -13.75
CA PHE A 136 1.73 -1.04 -13.24
C PHE A 136 2.25 -0.74 -11.83
N LYS A 137 2.30 -1.75 -10.94
CA LYS A 137 2.89 -1.60 -9.59
C LYS A 137 4.35 -1.14 -9.63
N ASN A 138 5.06 -1.45 -10.72
CA ASN A 138 6.46 -1.08 -10.93
C ASN A 138 6.63 0.24 -11.70
N ALA A 139 5.55 0.81 -12.23
CA ALA A 139 5.62 1.99 -13.09
C ALA A 139 5.89 3.29 -12.32
N VAL A 140 6.41 4.26 -13.06
CA VAL A 140 6.35 5.68 -12.78
C VAL A 140 5.51 6.32 -13.87
N MET A 141 4.40 6.94 -13.48
CA MET A 141 3.44 7.55 -14.38
C MET A 141 3.76 9.03 -14.59
N TYR A 142 3.46 9.52 -15.78
CA TYR A 142 3.53 10.94 -16.11
C TYR A 142 2.23 11.39 -16.77
N GLN A 143 1.54 12.35 -16.15
CA GLN A 143 0.29 12.89 -16.67
C GLN A 143 0.53 14.05 -17.62
N ILE A 144 -0.02 13.94 -18.81
CA ILE A 144 0.11 14.95 -19.88
C ILE A 144 -1.25 15.60 -20.19
N PHE A 145 -1.27 16.94 -20.16
CA PHE A 145 -2.34 17.73 -20.75
C PHE A 145 -1.90 18.07 -22.20
N PRO A 146 -2.47 17.44 -23.24
CA PRO A 146 -1.87 17.42 -24.58
C PRO A 146 -1.61 18.80 -25.19
N ASP A 147 -2.59 19.71 -25.12
CA ASP A 147 -2.49 21.09 -25.68
C ASP A 147 -1.37 21.92 -25.05
N ARG A 148 -0.85 21.52 -23.88
CA ARG A 148 0.04 22.34 -23.03
C ARG A 148 1.42 21.72 -22.83
N PHE A 149 1.69 20.54 -23.32
CA PHE A 149 2.95 19.84 -23.07
C PHE A 149 4.02 20.15 -24.10
N ALA A 150 3.79 19.83 -25.36
CA ALA A 150 4.74 20.10 -26.43
C ALA A 150 4.04 20.24 -27.77
N ARG A 151 4.57 21.15 -28.61
CA ARG A 151 4.07 21.41 -29.96
C ARG A 151 5.11 21.04 -30.98
N SER A 152 4.71 20.23 -31.96
CA SER A 152 5.49 19.95 -33.19
C SER A 152 4.85 20.64 -34.37
N GLY A 153 5.70 21.29 -35.19
CA GLY A 153 5.27 22.06 -36.36
C GLY A 153 4.83 23.46 -36.04
N ASP A 154 4.75 24.29 -37.06
CA ASP A 154 4.41 25.73 -36.97
C ASP A 154 2.92 26.01 -37.14
N THR A 155 2.12 25.03 -37.55
CA THR A 155 0.71 25.24 -37.87
C THR A 155 -0.17 24.73 -36.74
N ILE A 156 -0.89 25.62 -36.09
CA ILE A 156 -1.94 25.26 -35.13
C ILE A 156 -3.24 25.06 -35.91
N VAL A 157 -3.85 23.89 -35.78
CA VAL A 157 -5.15 23.59 -36.39
C VAL A 157 -6.20 24.52 -35.81
N ARG A 158 -6.91 25.29 -36.66
CA ARG A 158 -7.95 26.20 -36.22
C ARG A 158 -9.25 25.44 -35.95
N LYS A 159 -9.82 25.72 -34.81
CA LYS A 159 -11.10 25.20 -34.35
C LYS A 159 -12.11 26.32 -34.25
N LYS A 160 -13.36 26.09 -34.65
CA LYS A 160 -14.43 27.10 -34.56
C LYS A 160 -14.67 27.45 -33.08
N GLY A 161 -14.73 28.74 -32.76
CA GLY A 161 -14.93 29.18 -31.38
C GLY A 161 -13.68 29.09 -30.47
N ALA A 162 -12.50 28.78 -31.02
CA ALA A 162 -11.25 28.73 -30.28
C ALA A 162 -10.45 30.03 -30.38
N VAL A 163 -9.78 30.38 -29.29
CA VAL A 163 -8.75 31.42 -29.23
C VAL A 163 -7.39 30.78 -29.41
N ILE A 164 -6.72 30.96 -30.52
CA ILE A 164 -5.41 30.41 -30.79
C ILE A 164 -4.33 31.30 -30.17
N ARG A 165 -3.53 30.70 -29.24
CA ARG A 165 -2.35 31.30 -28.64
C ARG A 165 -1.12 30.94 -29.47
N THR A 166 -0.53 31.94 -30.11
CA THR A 166 0.67 31.73 -30.93
C THR A 166 1.94 31.76 -30.07
N ASP A 167 1.94 32.55 -29.00
CA ASP A 167 3.01 32.60 -28.03
C ASP A 167 2.83 31.47 -26.99
N TRP A 168 3.82 30.56 -26.93
CA TRP A 168 3.81 29.44 -25.99
C TRP A 168 3.99 29.86 -24.53
N THR A 169 4.45 31.10 -24.29
CA THR A 169 4.69 31.64 -22.95
C THR A 169 3.53 32.46 -22.38
N ASP A 170 2.46 32.64 -23.16
CA ASP A 170 1.26 33.35 -22.69
C ASP A 170 0.62 32.63 -21.47
N ASP A 171 0.00 33.42 -20.61
CA ASP A 171 -0.88 32.85 -19.55
C ASP A 171 -2.20 32.37 -20.19
N PRO A 172 -2.67 31.18 -19.80
CA PRO A 172 -3.96 30.66 -20.27
C PRO A 172 -5.11 31.52 -19.73
N MET A 173 -6.11 31.77 -20.57
CA MET A 173 -7.26 32.58 -20.22
C MET A 173 -8.48 32.20 -21.04
N TYR A 174 -9.56 31.86 -20.40
CA TYR A 174 -10.82 31.58 -21.08
C TYR A 174 -11.57 32.87 -21.40
N LEU A 175 -12.13 32.95 -22.58
CA LEU A 175 -13.04 34.02 -22.93
C LEU A 175 -14.42 33.74 -22.35
N LYS A 176 -14.89 34.59 -21.46
CA LYS A 176 -16.19 34.46 -20.80
C LYS A 176 -17.17 35.50 -21.26
N ASP A 177 -18.44 35.11 -21.35
CA ASP A 177 -19.54 36.02 -21.53
C ASP A 177 -19.57 37.02 -20.36
N PRO A 178 -19.64 38.34 -20.63
CA PRO A 178 -19.58 39.34 -19.58
C PRO A 178 -20.78 39.29 -18.62
N ASP A 179 -21.95 38.83 -19.09
CA ASP A 179 -23.19 38.82 -18.34
C ASP A 179 -23.43 37.46 -17.64
N THR A 180 -23.32 36.37 -18.39
CA THR A 180 -23.60 35.01 -17.86
C THR A 180 -22.41 34.39 -17.18
N LYS A 181 -21.18 34.87 -17.42
CA LYS A 181 -19.89 34.30 -16.97
C LYS A 181 -19.57 32.91 -17.55
N GLU A 182 -20.38 32.44 -18.49
CA GLU A 182 -20.12 31.20 -19.20
C GLU A 182 -18.89 31.33 -20.11
N ILE A 183 -18.17 30.20 -20.30
CA ILE A 183 -17.05 30.16 -21.23
C ILE A 183 -17.60 30.10 -22.65
N ILE A 184 -17.30 31.14 -23.46
CA ILE A 184 -17.72 31.25 -24.86
C ILE A 184 -16.62 30.89 -25.85
N ALA A 185 -15.37 30.82 -25.38
CA ALA A 185 -14.25 30.29 -26.17
C ALA A 185 -13.11 29.80 -25.26
N TYR A 186 -12.53 28.71 -25.64
CA TYR A 186 -11.34 28.14 -25.02
C TYR A 186 -10.09 28.57 -25.77
N ASP A 187 -8.99 28.75 -25.05
CA ASP A 187 -7.68 29.00 -25.65
C ASP A 187 -6.94 27.71 -25.96
N PHE A 188 -6.24 27.69 -27.11
CA PHE A 188 -5.42 26.55 -27.55
C PHE A 188 -4.00 27.04 -27.82
N PHE A 189 -3.02 26.30 -27.30
CA PHE A 189 -1.59 26.58 -27.50
C PHE A 189 -0.98 25.72 -28.60
N GLY A 190 -1.71 24.69 -29.06
CA GLY A 190 -1.32 23.83 -30.19
C GLY A 190 -0.34 22.76 -29.82
N GLY A 191 -0.26 22.37 -28.55
CA GLY A 191 0.38 21.12 -28.16
C GLY A 191 -0.31 19.94 -28.88
N ASN A 192 0.46 18.93 -29.28
CA ASN A 192 -0.07 17.87 -30.11
C ASN A 192 0.68 16.53 -29.88
N LEU A 193 0.13 15.43 -30.43
CA LEU A 193 0.68 14.08 -30.25
C LEU A 193 2.09 13.95 -30.83
N ARG A 194 2.41 14.62 -31.93
CA ARG A 194 3.77 14.64 -32.49
C ARG A 194 4.75 15.35 -31.57
N GLY A 195 4.33 16.46 -30.95
CA GLY A 195 5.13 17.15 -29.94
C GLY A 195 5.43 16.27 -28.73
N VAL A 196 4.45 15.49 -28.27
CA VAL A 196 4.68 14.48 -27.22
C VAL A 196 5.68 13.42 -27.69
N MET A 197 5.52 12.91 -28.91
CA MET A 197 6.43 11.91 -29.48
C MET A 197 7.89 12.41 -29.53
N GLU A 198 8.10 13.68 -29.88
CA GLU A 198 9.44 14.30 -29.88
C GLU A 198 10.04 14.46 -28.47
N LYS A 199 9.24 14.29 -27.41
CA LYS A 199 9.67 14.39 -26.01
C LYS A 199 9.73 13.03 -25.29
N LEU A 200 9.56 11.94 -26.01
CA LEU A 200 9.61 10.59 -25.39
C LEU A 200 11.00 10.29 -24.81
N ASP A 201 12.08 10.74 -25.44
CA ASP A 201 13.44 10.57 -24.91
C ASP A 201 13.60 11.30 -23.57
N TYR A 202 13.07 12.52 -23.44
CA TYR A 202 13.04 13.27 -22.18
C TYR A 202 12.31 12.47 -21.08
N LEU A 203 11.15 11.88 -21.41
CA LEU A 203 10.38 11.08 -20.45
C LEU A 203 11.07 9.78 -20.08
N GLN A 204 11.75 9.15 -21.03
CA GLN A 204 12.55 7.94 -20.78
C GLN A 204 13.76 8.26 -19.89
N ASP A 205 14.49 9.35 -20.15
CA ASP A 205 15.61 9.79 -19.35
C ASP A 205 15.19 10.15 -17.92
N LEU A 206 14.00 10.73 -17.75
CA LEU A 206 13.39 10.98 -16.45
C LEU A 206 13.01 9.66 -15.70
N GLY A 207 12.95 8.53 -16.42
CA GLY A 207 12.59 7.23 -15.87
C GLY A 207 11.09 6.93 -15.85
N VAL A 208 10.31 7.63 -16.68
CA VAL A 208 8.87 7.38 -16.87
C VAL A 208 8.66 6.08 -17.64
N SER A 209 7.69 5.28 -17.22
CA SER A 209 7.30 4.03 -17.89
C SER A 209 5.81 3.95 -18.23
N CYS A 210 5.05 5.00 -17.90
CA CYS A 210 3.63 5.09 -18.20
C CYS A 210 3.22 6.55 -18.42
N ILE A 211 2.54 6.83 -19.53
CA ILE A 211 1.92 8.13 -19.79
C ILE A 211 0.41 7.99 -19.58
N TYR A 212 -0.16 8.87 -18.77
CA TYR A 212 -1.59 9.10 -18.70
C TYR A 212 -1.94 10.41 -19.41
N PHE A 213 -2.73 10.32 -20.46
CA PHE A 213 -3.25 11.47 -21.17
C PHE A 213 -4.57 11.93 -20.59
N ASN A 214 -4.70 13.23 -20.31
CA ASN A 214 -6.02 13.86 -20.29
C ASN A 214 -6.73 13.62 -21.62
N PRO A 215 -8.07 13.75 -21.72
CA PRO A 215 -8.81 13.30 -22.88
C PRO A 215 -8.23 13.80 -24.19
N VAL A 216 -8.23 12.93 -25.22
CA VAL A 216 -7.66 13.21 -26.57
C VAL A 216 -8.67 13.16 -27.69
N PHE A 217 -9.93 12.82 -27.35
CA PHE A 217 -10.99 12.66 -28.35
C PHE A 217 -11.52 13.99 -28.85
N GLU A 218 -12.11 13.99 -30.07
CA GLU A 218 -12.72 15.18 -30.65
C GLU A 218 -13.68 15.85 -29.64
N SER A 219 -13.56 17.17 -29.44
CA SER A 219 -14.35 17.96 -28.50
C SER A 219 -14.42 19.41 -28.92
N GLU A 220 -15.12 20.27 -28.20
CA GLU A 220 -15.08 21.74 -28.41
C GLU A 220 -14.04 22.42 -27.53
N SER A 221 -13.85 21.93 -26.31
CA SER A 221 -12.92 22.51 -25.36
C SER A 221 -11.47 22.08 -25.55
N ASN A 222 -10.55 22.78 -24.87
CA ASN A 222 -9.14 22.42 -24.81
C ASN A 222 -8.83 21.32 -23.81
N HIS A 223 -9.74 21.02 -22.89
CA HIS A 223 -9.62 19.95 -21.90
C HIS A 223 -10.22 18.62 -22.39
N HIS A 224 -11.05 18.64 -23.44
CA HIS A 224 -11.63 17.48 -24.11
C HIS A 224 -12.57 16.63 -23.24
N TYR A 225 -13.02 17.11 -22.06
CA TYR A 225 -14.01 16.40 -21.24
C TYR A 225 -15.43 16.50 -21.82
N ASP A 226 -15.69 17.38 -22.79
CA ASP A 226 -16.91 17.48 -23.57
C ASP A 226 -16.81 16.64 -24.85
N THR A 227 -16.63 15.34 -24.72
CA THR A 227 -16.38 14.43 -25.85
C THR A 227 -17.39 14.60 -26.97
N GLY A 228 -16.90 14.87 -28.19
CA GLY A 228 -17.66 15.00 -29.41
C GLY A 228 -17.78 13.71 -30.21
N ASP A 229 -16.69 12.97 -30.33
CA ASP A 229 -16.62 11.65 -30.98
C ASP A 229 -15.57 10.78 -30.30
N TYR A 230 -16.00 9.68 -29.65
CA TYR A 230 -15.13 8.75 -28.94
C TYR A 230 -14.19 7.95 -29.83
N HIS A 231 -14.47 7.85 -31.13
CA HIS A 231 -13.65 7.07 -32.07
C HIS A 231 -12.66 7.94 -32.86
N LYS A 232 -12.54 9.20 -32.51
CA LYS A 232 -11.73 10.14 -33.26
C LYS A 232 -10.83 10.97 -32.35
N ILE A 233 -9.54 11.02 -32.73
CA ILE A 233 -8.60 11.97 -32.11
C ILE A 233 -9.03 13.38 -32.52
N ASP A 234 -8.93 14.34 -31.58
CA ASP A 234 -9.20 15.73 -31.88
C ASP A 234 -8.21 16.26 -32.92
N PRO A 235 -8.69 16.85 -34.03
CA PRO A 235 -7.82 17.35 -35.09
C PRO A 235 -6.79 18.40 -34.63
N VAL A 236 -6.99 19.06 -33.48
CA VAL A 236 -5.98 19.98 -32.93
C VAL A 236 -4.79 19.24 -32.33
N LEU A 237 -4.98 17.97 -31.93
CA LEU A 237 -3.94 17.11 -31.36
C LEU A 237 -3.25 16.25 -32.43
N GLY A 238 -3.92 16.01 -33.55
CA GLY A 238 -3.42 15.14 -34.61
C GLY A 238 -4.51 14.22 -35.18
N ASP A 239 -4.12 13.07 -35.70
CA ASP A 239 -5.01 12.07 -36.21
C ASP A 239 -4.68 10.66 -35.70
N ILE A 240 -5.39 9.65 -36.20
CA ILE A 240 -5.17 8.26 -35.76
C ILE A 240 -3.77 7.74 -36.11
N GLU A 241 -3.18 8.20 -37.22
CA GLU A 241 -1.83 7.76 -37.61
C GLU A 241 -0.77 8.40 -36.71
N ASP A 242 -0.98 9.65 -36.27
CA ASP A 242 -0.13 10.29 -35.26
C ASP A 242 -0.22 9.55 -33.93
N PHE A 243 -1.42 9.10 -33.54
CA PHE A 243 -1.62 8.32 -32.32
C PHE A 243 -0.92 6.95 -32.38
N ARG A 244 -1.09 6.22 -33.48
CA ARG A 244 -0.40 4.94 -33.73
C ARG A 244 1.11 5.10 -33.70
N ALA A 245 1.62 6.14 -34.33
CA ALA A 245 3.06 6.43 -34.33
C ALA A 245 3.57 6.72 -32.91
N LEU A 246 2.81 7.49 -32.12
CA LEU A 246 3.13 7.76 -30.73
C LEU A 246 3.13 6.50 -29.88
N VAL A 247 2.11 5.65 -30.00
CA VAL A 247 2.02 4.37 -29.25
C VAL A 247 3.22 3.47 -29.57
N ALA A 248 3.54 3.32 -30.88
CA ALA A 248 4.70 2.52 -31.30
C ALA A 248 6.02 3.08 -30.76
N ALA A 249 6.23 4.39 -30.87
CA ALA A 249 7.46 5.04 -30.39
C ALA A 249 7.61 5.00 -28.86
N ALA A 250 6.47 5.02 -28.12
CA ALA A 250 6.44 4.86 -26.67
C ALA A 250 6.77 3.43 -26.26
N ASP A 251 6.19 2.43 -26.95
CA ASP A 251 6.45 1.01 -26.70
C ASP A 251 7.92 0.64 -26.91
N GLU A 252 8.57 1.17 -27.97
CA GLU A 252 10.02 1.01 -28.23
C GLU A 252 10.88 1.50 -27.04
N ARG A 253 10.37 2.42 -26.21
CA ARG A 253 11.03 2.97 -25.01
C ARG A 253 10.56 2.34 -23.71
N GLY A 254 9.69 1.33 -23.78
CA GLY A 254 9.07 0.71 -22.59
C GLY A 254 8.06 1.61 -21.89
N ILE A 255 7.51 2.60 -22.57
CA ILE A 255 6.50 3.53 -22.05
C ILE A 255 5.12 3.10 -22.52
N ARG A 256 4.21 2.83 -21.60
CA ARG A 256 2.82 2.47 -21.87
C ARG A 256 1.90 3.67 -21.83
N ILE A 257 0.80 3.62 -22.56
CA ILE A 257 -0.16 4.74 -22.65
C ILE A 257 -1.50 4.35 -22.03
N ILE A 258 -2.05 5.22 -21.19
CA ILE A 258 -3.38 5.15 -20.59
C ILE A 258 -4.19 6.35 -21.08
N LEU A 259 -5.45 6.11 -21.50
CA LEU A 259 -6.37 7.16 -21.94
C LEU A 259 -7.41 7.48 -20.86
N ASP A 260 -7.93 8.70 -20.93
CA ASP A 260 -9.03 9.17 -20.10
C ASP A 260 -10.38 8.82 -20.73
N GLY A 261 -11.25 8.17 -19.99
CA GLY A 261 -12.58 7.78 -20.39
C GLY A 261 -13.66 8.58 -19.70
N VAL A 262 -14.28 9.51 -20.42
CA VAL A 262 -15.37 10.35 -19.94
C VAL A 262 -16.68 9.74 -20.38
N PHE A 263 -17.32 8.92 -19.53
CA PHE A 263 -18.49 8.14 -19.92
C PHE A 263 -19.78 8.49 -19.19
N SER A 264 -19.76 9.48 -18.30
CA SER A 264 -20.95 9.99 -17.59
C SER A 264 -21.74 11.03 -18.40
N HIS A 265 -21.10 11.67 -19.38
CA HIS A 265 -21.71 12.71 -20.22
C HIS A 265 -20.97 12.82 -21.54
N THR A 266 -21.58 13.55 -22.49
CA THR A 266 -20.94 13.94 -23.77
C THR A 266 -20.97 15.45 -23.92
N GLY A 267 -20.26 15.98 -24.91
CA GLY A 267 -20.48 17.36 -25.35
C GLY A 267 -21.88 17.54 -25.95
N SER A 268 -22.53 18.68 -25.69
CA SER A 268 -23.82 18.99 -26.30
C SER A 268 -23.74 19.07 -27.82
N ASN A 269 -22.56 19.34 -28.36
CA ASN A 269 -22.27 19.33 -29.79
C ASN A 269 -21.53 18.06 -30.26
N SER A 270 -21.64 16.98 -29.51
CA SER A 270 -21.17 15.65 -29.95
C SER A 270 -21.98 15.13 -31.16
N ILE A 271 -21.44 14.17 -31.88
CA ILE A 271 -22.16 13.48 -32.95
C ILE A 271 -23.41 12.75 -32.43
N TYR A 272 -23.45 12.47 -31.14
CA TYR A 272 -24.51 11.75 -30.43
C TYR A 272 -25.69 12.65 -30.05
N PHE A 273 -25.39 13.87 -29.53
CA PHE A 273 -26.41 14.84 -29.11
C PHE A 273 -26.70 15.87 -30.17
N ASN A 274 -25.68 16.49 -30.77
CA ASN A 274 -25.65 17.38 -31.92
C ASN A 274 -26.58 18.59 -31.81
N ARG A 275 -26.50 19.33 -30.68
CA ARG A 275 -27.38 20.48 -30.36
C ARG A 275 -27.29 21.59 -31.40
N GLN A 276 -26.09 21.90 -31.92
CA GLN A 276 -25.85 22.99 -32.86
C GLN A 276 -25.81 22.55 -34.34
N HIS A 277 -26.25 21.32 -34.65
CA HIS A 277 -26.23 20.78 -36.02
C HIS A 277 -24.84 20.79 -36.69
N GLN A 278 -23.79 20.55 -35.92
CA GLN A 278 -22.42 20.54 -36.44
C GLN A 278 -22.11 19.26 -37.28
N TYR A 279 -22.77 18.17 -36.96
CA TYR A 279 -22.57 16.89 -37.64
C TYR A 279 -23.77 16.58 -38.57
N ARG A 280 -23.49 15.77 -39.62
CA ARG A 280 -24.54 15.30 -40.55
C ARG A 280 -25.40 14.18 -39.94
N SER A 281 -24.89 13.55 -38.87
CA SER A 281 -25.61 12.51 -38.14
C SER A 281 -26.81 13.11 -37.42
N LEU A 282 -27.87 12.30 -37.27
CA LEU A 282 -29.07 12.68 -36.53
C LEU A 282 -28.80 12.48 -35.01
N GLY A 283 -28.50 13.57 -34.28
CA GLY A 283 -28.28 13.54 -32.86
C GLY A 283 -29.59 13.46 -32.04
N ALA A 284 -29.44 13.09 -30.76
CA ALA A 284 -30.58 12.94 -29.84
C ALA A 284 -31.39 14.23 -29.63
N TYR A 285 -30.72 15.40 -29.64
CA TYR A 285 -31.41 16.71 -29.53
C TYR A 285 -32.28 17.04 -30.74
N GLN A 286 -31.92 16.49 -31.91
CA GLN A 286 -32.57 16.85 -33.19
C GLN A 286 -33.83 16.03 -33.46
N SER A 287 -33.86 14.73 -33.01
CA SER A 287 -34.99 13.87 -33.24
C SER A 287 -35.06 12.74 -32.22
N LYS A 288 -36.28 12.39 -31.84
CA LYS A 288 -36.56 11.19 -31.06
C LYS A 288 -36.30 9.89 -31.79
N GLU A 289 -36.12 9.96 -33.13
CA GLU A 289 -35.76 8.83 -34.00
C GLU A 289 -34.25 8.64 -34.11
N SER A 290 -33.46 9.47 -33.47
CA SER A 290 -32.01 9.31 -33.38
C SER A 290 -31.64 7.97 -32.71
N PRO A 291 -30.65 7.22 -33.26
CA PRO A 291 -30.18 6.00 -32.63
C PRO A 291 -29.59 6.27 -31.20
N TYR A 292 -29.31 7.52 -30.90
CA TYR A 292 -28.74 7.94 -29.60
C TYR A 292 -29.78 8.52 -28.64
N TYR A 293 -31.08 8.55 -29.05
CA TYR A 293 -32.10 9.23 -28.23
C TYR A 293 -32.27 8.58 -26.85
N SER A 294 -32.20 7.25 -26.73
CA SER A 294 -32.31 6.51 -25.47
C SER A 294 -31.13 6.71 -24.53
N TRP A 295 -30.00 7.23 -25.03
CA TRP A 295 -28.83 7.51 -24.20
C TRP A 295 -29.05 8.69 -23.25
N TYR A 296 -30.01 9.56 -23.53
CA TYR A 296 -30.24 10.81 -22.80
C TYR A 296 -31.63 10.85 -22.19
N HIS A 297 -31.70 11.46 -21.01
CA HIS A 297 -32.99 11.69 -20.35
C HIS A 297 -33.46 13.13 -20.59
N PHE A 298 -34.55 13.29 -21.33
CA PHE A 298 -35.21 14.59 -21.58
C PHE A 298 -36.37 14.76 -20.61
N ARG A 299 -36.33 15.83 -19.80
CA ARG A 299 -37.47 16.27 -18.97
C ARG A 299 -38.54 16.96 -19.81
N SER A 300 -38.13 17.77 -20.76
CA SER A 300 -38.99 18.41 -21.75
C SER A 300 -38.23 18.52 -23.08
N TYR A 301 -38.57 17.70 -24.05
CA TYR A 301 -37.89 17.61 -25.34
C TYR A 301 -38.06 18.88 -26.21
N PRO A 302 -37.02 19.37 -26.86
CA PRO A 302 -35.63 18.92 -26.77
C PRO A 302 -34.80 19.74 -25.75
N ASN A 303 -35.36 20.78 -25.13
CA ASN A 303 -34.60 21.83 -24.48
C ASN A 303 -34.28 21.57 -23.01
N GLU A 304 -35.01 20.68 -22.36
CA GLU A 304 -34.76 20.36 -20.95
C GLU A 304 -34.33 18.89 -20.82
N TYR A 305 -33.07 18.68 -20.45
CA TYR A 305 -32.47 17.36 -20.30
C TYR A 305 -31.56 17.33 -19.07
N ASP A 306 -31.25 16.16 -18.62
CA ASP A 306 -30.27 16.00 -17.53
C ASP A 306 -28.87 16.31 -18.03
N CYS A 307 -28.10 17.05 -17.23
CA CYS A 307 -26.76 17.47 -17.59
C CYS A 307 -25.84 17.46 -16.35
N TRP A 308 -24.55 17.26 -16.60
CA TRP A 308 -23.55 17.16 -15.57
C TRP A 308 -23.44 18.47 -14.80
N TRP A 309 -23.69 18.44 -13.50
CA TRP A 309 -23.63 19.60 -12.58
C TRP A 309 -24.40 20.84 -13.08
N ASN A 310 -25.49 20.64 -13.81
CA ASN A 310 -26.30 21.69 -14.46
C ASN A 310 -25.58 22.47 -15.56
N PHE A 311 -24.50 21.96 -16.14
CA PHE A 311 -23.90 22.51 -17.36
C PHE A 311 -24.63 21.95 -18.58
N ASP A 312 -25.46 22.79 -19.22
CA ASP A 312 -26.25 22.37 -20.37
C ASP A 312 -25.40 21.99 -21.61
N THR A 313 -24.11 22.35 -21.58
CA THR A 313 -23.11 21.91 -22.57
C THR A 313 -22.65 20.46 -22.39
N LEU A 314 -22.99 19.82 -21.27
CA LEU A 314 -22.55 18.48 -20.89
C LEU A 314 -23.76 17.57 -20.57
N PRO A 315 -24.58 17.17 -21.59
CA PRO A 315 -25.71 16.30 -21.37
C PRO A 315 -25.26 14.94 -20.80
N ASN A 316 -25.88 14.56 -19.67
CA ASN A 316 -25.66 13.25 -19.05
C ASN A 316 -26.18 12.14 -19.93
N VAL A 317 -25.48 11.03 -19.93
CA VAL A 317 -25.94 9.80 -20.58
C VAL A 317 -26.57 8.86 -19.55
N ASN A 318 -27.41 7.96 -20.05
CA ASN A 318 -27.89 6.81 -19.27
C ASN A 318 -26.90 5.66 -19.47
N GLU A 319 -25.96 5.51 -18.57
CA GLU A 319 -24.87 4.54 -18.65
C GLU A 319 -25.40 3.09 -18.56
N THR A 320 -26.65 2.90 -18.13
CA THR A 320 -27.32 1.59 -18.12
C THR A 320 -28.15 1.30 -19.35
N ASP A 321 -28.24 2.25 -20.29
CA ASP A 321 -28.87 1.98 -21.57
C ASP A 321 -28.12 0.87 -22.33
N PRO A 322 -28.82 -0.20 -22.79
CA PRO A 322 -28.15 -1.32 -23.46
C PRO A 322 -27.38 -0.93 -24.73
N ALA A 323 -27.87 0.07 -25.49
CA ALA A 323 -27.20 0.52 -26.70
C ALA A 323 -25.95 1.35 -26.36
N TYR A 324 -26.00 2.13 -25.30
CA TYR A 324 -24.85 2.85 -24.81
C TYR A 324 -23.78 1.91 -24.24
N MET A 325 -24.18 0.92 -23.43
CA MET A 325 -23.26 -0.11 -22.92
C MET A 325 -22.62 -0.91 -24.05
N ASP A 326 -23.38 -1.23 -25.09
CA ASP A 326 -22.84 -1.92 -26.27
C ASP A 326 -21.84 -1.03 -27.01
N PHE A 327 -22.16 0.23 -27.19
CA PHE A 327 -21.30 1.21 -27.86
C PHE A 327 -20.00 1.44 -27.09
N VAL A 328 -20.05 1.59 -25.76
CA VAL A 328 -18.85 1.88 -24.98
C VAL A 328 -18.07 0.62 -24.62
N ILE A 329 -18.73 -0.49 -24.27
CA ILE A 329 -18.10 -1.64 -23.60
C ILE A 329 -18.11 -2.91 -24.43
N THR A 330 -19.33 -3.41 -24.84
CA THR A 330 -19.48 -4.81 -25.26
C THR A 330 -19.48 -5.03 -26.76
N GLY A 331 -19.79 -4.02 -27.55
CA GLY A 331 -19.81 -4.12 -29.01
C GLY A 331 -18.44 -4.45 -29.58
N LYS A 332 -18.42 -5.11 -30.70
CA LYS A 332 -17.18 -5.50 -31.39
C LYS A 332 -16.28 -4.30 -31.68
N ASP A 333 -16.88 -3.19 -32.06
CA ASP A 333 -16.22 -1.91 -32.34
C ASP A 333 -16.51 -0.88 -31.23
N SER A 334 -16.71 -1.36 -29.98
CA SER A 334 -16.93 -0.47 -28.83
C SER A 334 -15.74 0.45 -28.59
N VAL A 335 -15.97 1.55 -27.91
CA VAL A 335 -14.90 2.49 -27.55
C VAL A 335 -13.76 1.77 -26.84
N LEU A 336 -14.09 0.88 -25.88
CA LEU A 336 -13.10 0.07 -25.17
C LEU A 336 -12.26 -0.76 -26.14
N HIS A 337 -12.89 -1.56 -27.01
CA HIS A 337 -12.18 -2.45 -27.93
C HIS A 337 -11.40 -1.68 -28.99
N HIS A 338 -11.96 -0.58 -29.50
CA HIS A 338 -11.29 0.25 -30.50
C HIS A 338 -9.93 0.72 -30.00
N TRP A 339 -9.89 1.39 -28.86
CA TRP A 339 -8.64 1.95 -28.33
C TRP A 339 -7.69 0.90 -27.75
N MET A 340 -8.21 -0.19 -27.18
CA MET A 340 -7.37 -1.32 -26.79
C MET A 340 -6.68 -1.96 -28.00
N ASN A 341 -7.34 -2.02 -29.17
CA ASN A 341 -6.73 -2.49 -30.42
C ASN A 341 -5.68 -1.51 -30.97
N GLU A 342 -5.78 -0.23 -30.67
CA GLU A 342 -4.74 0.76 -30.99
C GLU A 342 -3.52 0.70 -30.06
N GLY A 343 -3.50 -0.22 -29.08
CA GLY A 343 -2.33 -0.55 -28.25
C GLY A 343 -2.21 0.20 -26.93
N ILE A 344 -3.28 0.80 -26.43
CA ILE A 344 -3.25 1.40 -25.09
C ILE A 344 -3.17 0.33 -24.01
N ALA A 345 -2.61 0.68 -22.86
CA ALA A 345 -2.42 -0.21 -21.72
C ALA A 345 -3.51 -0.10 -20.64
N GLY A 346 -4.49 0.75 -20.83
CA GLY A 346 -5.58 0.91 -19.89
C GLY A 346 -6.33 2.22 -19.98
N TRP A 347 -7.22 2.41 -19.01
CA TRP A 347 -8.13 3.53 -18.93
C TRP A 347 -8.11 4.18 -17.55
N ARG A 348 -8.20 5.50 -17.51
CA ARG A 348 -8.66 6.24 -16.33
C ARG A 348 -10.10 6.64 -16.55
N LEU A 349 -11.01 6.29 -15.65
CA LEU A 349 -12.42 6.68 -15.75
C LEU A 349 -12.67 7.95 -14.96
N ASP A 350 -13.17 8.94 -15.69
CA ASP A 350 -13.59 10.23 -15.17
C ASP A 350 -14.80 10.05 -14.26
N VAL A 351 -14.83 10.78 -13.14
CA VAL A 351 -15.91 10.82 -12.15
C VAL A 351 -16.58 9.46 -11.88
N ILE A 352 -15.77 8.43 -11.59
CA ILE A 352 -16.29 7.05 -11.42
C ILE A 352 -17.39 6.95 -10.36
N ASP A 353 -17.44 7.87 -9.42
CA ASP A 353 -18.51 7.98 -8.41
C ASP A 353 -19.89 8.23 -9.04
N GLU A 354 -19.94 8.82 -10.21
CA GLU A 354 -21.19 9.10 -10.95
C GLU A 354 -21.60 7.92 -11.85
N LEU A 355 -20.65 7.06 -12.21
CA LEU A 355 -20.96 5.86 -13.00
C LEU A 355 -21.67 4.81 -12.13
N PRO A 356 -22.77 4.20 -12.58
CA PRO A 356 -23.41 3.10 -11.86
C PRO A 356 -22.45 1.90 -11.69
N PRO A 357 -22.50 1.18 -10.55
CA PRO A 357 -21.65 -0.01 -10.34
C PRO A 357 -21.82 -1.11 -11.41
N THR A 358 -22.99 -1.18 -12.04
CA THR A 358 -23.24 -2.10 -13.18
C THR A 358 -22.41 -1.74 -14.39
N PHE A 359 -22.18 -0.45 -14.66
CA PHE A 359 -21.33 0.01 -15.75
C PHE A 359 -19.85 -0.23 -15.43
N SER A 360 -19.34 0.26 -14.30
CA SER A 360 -17.93 0.14 -13.93
C SER A 360 -17.46 -1.32 -13.84
N LYS A 361 -18.26 -2.21 -13.20
CA LYS A 361 -17.97 -3.64 -13.12
C LYS A 361 -17.98 -4.31 -14.49
N LYS A 362 -18.92 -3.92 -15.37
CA LYS A 362 -18.99 -4.45 -16.73
C LYS A 362 -17.79 -4.00 -17.56
N PHE A 363 -17.42 -2.73 -17.46
CA PHE A 363 -16.25 -2.17 -18.12
C PHE A 363 -14.98 -2.88 -17.65
N PHE A 364 -14.78 -3.03 -16.35
CA PHE A 364 -13.64 -3.75 -15.78
C PHE A 364 -13.59 -5.20 -16.29
N SER A 365 -14.71 -5.92 -16.22
CA SER A 365 -14.77 -7.30 -16.67
C SER A 365 -14.42 -7.46 -18.16
N GLU A 366 -14.90 -6.57 -19.02
CA GLU A 366 -14.63 -6.62 -20.46
C GLU A 366 -13.20 -6.21 -20.79
N LEU A 367 -12.68 -5.18 -20.08
CA LEU A 367 -11.28 -4.78 -20.18
C LEU A 367 -10.34 -5.94 -19.86
N LYS A 368 -10.59 -6.65 -18.73
CA LYS A 368 -9.75 -7.79 -18.31
C LYS A 368 -9.88 -9.00 -19.22
N LYS A 369 -10.99 -9.19 -19.91
CA LYS A 369 -11.14 -10.21 -20.95
C LYS A 369 -10.35 -9.85 -22.22
N THR A 370 -10.37 -8.58 -22.58
CA THR A 370 -9.65 -8.08 -23.77
C THR A 370 -8.15 -8.14 -23.53
N ASN A 371 -7.70 -7.68 -22.37
CA ASN A 371 -6.30 -7.75 -21.95
C ASN A 371 -6.22 -7.85 -20.42
N PRO A 372 -5.83 -9.01 -19.85
CA PRO A 372 -5.68 -9.17 -18.39
C PRO A 372 -4.68 -8.20 -17.77
N ASP A 373 -3.69 -7.73 -18.53
CA ASP A 373 -2.67 -6.78 -18.09
C ASP A 373 -3.08 -5.31 -18.27
N ALA A 374 -4.26 -5.03 -18.81
CA ALA A 374 -4.76 -3.66 -18.89
C ALA A 374 -5.16 -3.14 -17.52
N VAL A 375 -4.95 -1.85 -17.29
CA VAL A 375 -5.23 -1.17 -16.02
C VAL A 375 -6.50 -0.34 -16.11
N MET A 376 -7.32 -0.38 -15.06
CA MET A 376 -8.42 0.55 -14.87
C MET A 376 -8.18 1.38 -13.62
N ILE A 377 -8.11 2.70 -13.80
CA ILE A 377 -7.94 3.71 -12.74
C ILE A 377 -9.27 4.45 -12.58
N GLY A 378 -9.78 4.59 -11.37
CA GLY A 378 -10.95 5.42 -11.09
C GLY A 378 -10.57 6.77 -10.48
N GLU A 379 -11.28 7.81 -10.83
CA GLU A 379 -11.19 9.08 -10.12
C GLU A 379 -12.03 9.04 -8.85
N VAL A 380 -11.36 8.93 -7.70
CA VAL A 380 -11.98 8.94 -6.37
C VAL A 380 -11.23 9.94 -5.50
N TRP A 381 -11.98 10.88 -4.90
CA TRP A 381 -11.38 11.98 -4.11
C TRP A 381 -11.18 11.64 -2.64
N GLU A 382 -11.94 10.67 -2.12
CA GLU A 382 -11.93 10.25 -0.71
C GLU A 382 -11.40 8.82 -0.58
N ASP A 383 -11.59 8.23 0.60
CA ASP A 383 -11.19 6.85 0.86
C ASP A 383 -11.97 5.87 -0.03
N ALA A 384 -11.28 5.25 -0.99
CA ALA A 384 -11.88 4.31 -1.93
C ALA A 384 -12.29 2.98 -1.28
N SER A 385 -11.81 2.66 -0.06
CA SER A 385 -12.10 1.39 0.60
C SER A 385 -13.53 1.30 1.15
N ASN A 386 -14.16 2.45 1.45
CA ASN A 386 -15.48 2.51 2.09
C ASN A 386 -16.35 3.65 1.55
N LYS A 387 -16.10 4.07 0.32
CA LYS A 387 -16.81 5.16 -0.32
C LYS A 387 -18.30 4.88 -0.43
N VAL A 388 -19.11 5.88 -0.09
CA VAL A 388 -20.53 5.95 -0.42
C VAL A 388 -20.73 7.10 -1.41
N ALA A 389 -21.20 6.79 -2.60
CA ALA A 389 -21.50 7.79 -3.62
C ALA A 389 -22.98 7.71 -4.02
N TYR A 390 -23.66 8.86 -4.06
CA TYR A 390 -25.10 8.96 -4.38
C TYR A 390 -25.99 7.99 -3.59
N GLY A 391 -25.65 7.81 -2.29
CA GLY A 391 -26.39 6.91 -1.38
C GLY A 391 -26.11 5.42 -1.59
N THR A 392 -25.19 5.06 -2.48
CA THR A 392 -24.82 3.68 -2.77
C THR A 392 -23.40 3.40 -2.27
N PRO A 393 -23.21 2.40 -1.38
CA PRO A 393 -21.88 1.92 -1.03
C PRO A 393 -21.14 1.39 -2.26
N ARG A 394 -19.88 1.78 -2.41
CA ARG A 394 -19.03 1.37 -3.53
C ARG A 394 -18.09 0.23 -3.13
N GLU A 395 -17.88 -0.70 -4.04
CA GLU A 395 -17.03 -1.89 -3.84
C GLU A 395 -15.72 -1.77 -4.63
N TYR A 396 -15.20 -0.58 -4.77
CA TYR A 396 -14.06 -0.24 -5.65
C TYR A 396 -12.85 -1.15 -5.48
N LEU A 397 -12.53 -1.50 -4.24
CA LEU A 397 -11.35 -2.31 -3.92
C LEU A 397 -11.68 -3.79 -3.67
N SER A 398 -12.86 -4.26 -4.08
CA SER A 398 -13.25 -5.66 -3.96
C SER A 398 -12.60 -6.59 -4.99
N GLY A 399 -11.90 -6.03 -5.99
CA GLY A 399 -11.19 -6.78 -7.03
C GLY A 399 -12.02 -7.11 -8.28
N ASN A 400 -13.13 -6.41 -8.52
CA ASN A 400 -13.98 -6.59 -9.69
C ASN A 400 -14.51 -5.28 -10.30
N GLU A 401 -14.00 -4.13 -9.84
CA GLU A 401 -14.48 -2.82 -10.30
C GLU A 401 -13.37 -1.90 -10.78
N MET A 402 -12.18 -1.91 -10.17
CA MET A 402 -10.99 -1.21 -10.65
C MET A 402 -9.69 -1.78 -10.04
N ASP A 403 -8.56 -1.52 -10.71
CA ASP A 403 -7.22 -1.86 -10.20
C ASP A 403 -6.67 -0.78 -9.27
N SER A 404 -6.94 0.47 -9.60
CA SER A 404 -6.32 1.65 -9.01
C SER A 404 -7.33 2.78 -8.84
N ALA A 405 -7.09 3.66 -7.90
CA ALA A 405 -7.75 4.97 -7.81
C ALA A 405 -6.72 6.09 -7.76
N MET A 406 -7.12 7.30 -8.14
CA MET A 406 -6.34 8.51 -7.91
C MET A 406 -6.25 8.77 -6.41
N ASN A 407 -5.06 8.64 -5.81
CA ASN A 407 -4.85 8.65 -4.36
C ASN A 407 -4.81 10.07 -3.78
N TYR A 408 -5.91 10.82 -3.96
CA TYR A 408 -6.08 12.13 -3.34
C TYR A 408 -5.98 12.10 -1.79
N PRO A 409 -6.44 11.03 -1.09
CA PRO A 409 -6.21 10.91 0.34
C PRO A 409 -4.73 10.99 0.73
N LEU A 410 -3.84 10.27 0.02
CA LEU A 410 -2.40 10.34 0.28
C LEU A 410 -1.84 11.74 0.02
N ARG A 411 -2.25 12.39 -1.08
CA ARG A 411 -1.87 13.76 -1.38
C ARG A 411 -2.25 14.71 -0.23
N THR A 412 -3.48 14.60 0.24
CA THR A 412 -3.97 15.40 1.38
C THR A 412 -3.15 15.14 2.64
N MET A 413 -2.88 13.88 2.99
CA MET A 413 -2.05 13.53 4.15
C MET A 413 -0.65 14.13 4.05
N MET A 414 0.00 14.04 2.88
CA MET A 414 1.33 14.61 2.65
C MET A 414 1.31 16.14 2.79
N PHE A 415 0.33 16.81 2.17
CA PHE A 415 0.24 18.27 2.18
C PHE A 415 -0.12 18.81 3.57
N ASP A 416 -1.09 18.20 4.25
CA ASP A 416 -1.47 18.57 5.61
C ASP A 416 -0.26 18.47 6.57
N PHE A 417 0.53 17.41 6.45
CA PHE A 417 1.74 17.26 7.23
C PHE A 417 2.78 18.33 6.85
N LEU A 418 3.13 18.47 5.59
CA LEU A 418 4.20 19.36 5.13
C LEU A 418 3.87 20.85 5.38
N THR A 419 2.60 21.23 5.34
CA THR A 419 2.17 22.61 5.62
C THR A 419 1.92 22.89 7.10
N GLY A 420 1.87 21.86 7.95
CA GLY A 420 1.69 22.02 9.38
C GLY A 420 0.25 21.93 9.87
N THR A 421 -0.69 21.60 9.02
CA THR A 421 -2.11 21.45 9.38
C THR A 421 -2.34 20.25 10.31
N VAL A 422 -1.58 19.16 10.08
CA VAL A 422 -1.69 17.91 10.86
C VAL A 422 -0.30 17.51 11.35
N ASP A 423 -0.18 17.01 12.59
CA ASP A 423 1.09 16.56 13.15
C ASP A 423 1.50 15.16 12.66
N GLY A 424 2.75 14.76 12.98
CA GLY A 424 3.30 13.47 12.56
C GLY A 424 2.57 12.28 13.17
N ARG A 425 1.98 12.40 14.37
CA ARG A 425 1.22 11.31 15.01
C ARG A 425 -0.07 11.02 14.24
N GLN A 426 -0.84 12.06 13.95
CA GLN A 426 -2.09 11.90 13.22
C GLN A 426 -1.82 11.46 11.77
N THR A 427 -0.76 11.97 11.15
CA THR A 427 -0.34 11.54 9.81
C THR A 427 0.01 10.05 9.79
N ALA A 428 0.82 9.58 10.74
CA ALA A 428 1.18 8.16 10.84
C ALA A 428 -0.04 7.26 11.04
N ARG A 429 -1.03 7.70 11.83
CA ARG A 429 -2.30 6.98 12.03
C ARG A 429 -3.14 6.92 10.75
N ARG A 430 -3.22 8.01 9.98
CA ARG A 430 -3.92 8.03 8.67
C ARG A 430 -3.24 7.09 7.68
N LEU A 431 -1.91 7.06 7.62
CA LEU A 431 -1.16 6.12 6.77
C LEU A 431 -1.40 4.66 7.20
N ALA A 432 -1.38 4.37 8.50
CA ALA A 432 -1.66 3.05 9.04
C ALA A 432 -3.10 2.60 8.70
N SER A 433 -4.07 3.51 8.75
CA SER A 433 -5.46 3.24 8.36
C SER A 433 -5.59 2.92 6.87
N GLN A 434 -4.88 3.63 5.99
CA GLN A 434 -4.87 3.31 4.56
C GLN A 434 -4.24 1.94 4.29
N ILE A 435 -3.12 1.60 4.95
CA ILE A 435 -2.47 0.29 4.87
C ILE A 435 -3.41 -0.82 5.37
N GLU A 436 -4.17 -0.56 6.44
CA GLU A 436 -5.13 -1.51 7.00
C GLU A 436 -6.34 -1.75 6.09
N ASN A 437 -6.88 -0.68 5.50
CA ASN A 437 -8.17 -0.75 4.80
C ASN A 437 -8.05 -1.14 3.32
N TYR A 438 -6.88 -0.96 2.70
CA TYR A 438 -6.70 -1.24 1.27
C TYR A 438 -6.13 -2.64 1.05
N PRO A 439 -6.72 -3.46 0.15
CA PRO A 439 -6.06 -4.68 -0.32
C PRO A 439 -4.66 -4.38 -0.86
N LYS A 440 -3.69 -5.24 -0.56
CA LYS A 440 -2.30 -5.04 -1.02
C LYS A 440 -2.20 -4.83 -2.53
N GLU A 441 -2.95 -5.61 -3.32
CA GLU A 441 -2.98 -5.47 -4.78
C GLU A 441 -3.34 -4.04 -5.20
N ASN A 442 -4.40 -3.46 -4.60
CA ASN A 442 -4.81 -2.10 -4.91
C ASN A 442 -3.86 -1.05 -4.29
N LEU A 443 -3.42 -1.23 -3.02
CA LEU A 443 -2.53 -0.27 -2.36
C LEU A 443 -1.25 -0.02 -3.16
N TYR A 444 -0.66 -1.09 -3.71
CA TYR A 444 0.56 -1.02 -4.52
C TYR A 444 0.31 -0.61 -5.97
N ALA A 445 -0.94 -0.55 -6.38
CA ALA A 445 -1.37 -0.04 -7.68
C ALA A 445 -2.01 1.35 -7.61
N MET A 446 -2.20 1.96 -6.42
CA MET A 446 -2.79 3.29 -6.27
C MET A 446 -2.01 4.34 -7.05
N MET A 447 -2.69 5.16 -7.84
CA MET A 447 -2.09 6.31 -8.53
C MET A 447 -1.76 7.41 -7.51
N ASN A 448 -0.53 7.41 -7.03
CA ASN A 448 -0.05 8.38 -6.06
C ASN A 448 0.33 9.70 -6.75
N LEU A 449 -0.49 10.72 -6.58
CA LEU A 449 -0.29 12.03 -7.19
C LEU A 449 0.01 13.10 -6.14
N ILE A 450 0.77 14.12 -6.53
CA ILE A 450 0.96 15.37 -5.78
C ILE A 450 0.38 16.56 -6.55
N GLY A 451 0.28 16.46 -7.86
CA GLY A 451 -0.36 17.41 -8.77
C GLY A 451 -1.28 16.71 -9.77
N SER A 452 -2.26 17.43 -10.31
CA SER A 452 -3.11 17.03 -11.43
C SER A 452 -3.68 18.26 -12.12
N HIS A 453 -4.40 18.05 -13.22
CA HIS A 453 -5.09 19.10 -13.94
C HIS A 453 -6.29 19.71 -13.17
N ASP A 454 -6.75 19.09 -12.07
CA ASP A 454 -7.91 19.55 -11.27
C ASP A 454 -7.53 20.30 -10.01
N VAL A 455 -6.28 20.27 -9.62
CA VAL A 455 -5.80 20.92 -8.41
C VAL A 455 -4.75 21.99 -8.70
N GLN A 456 -4.52 22.85 -7.75
CA GLN A 456 -3.43 23.85 -7.83
C GLN A 456 -2.08 23.12 -7.95
N ARG A 457 -1.11 23.76 -8.63
CA ARG A 457 0.26 23.25 -8.71
C ARG A 457 0.84 22.98 -7.32
N ALA A 458 1.45 21.83 -7.17
CA ALA A 458 1.97 21.35 -5.90
C ALA A 458 2.88 22.37 -5.22
N ILE A 459 3.84 22.94 -5.95
CA ILE A 459 4.77 23.94 -5.40
C ILE A 459 4.05 25.18 -4.88
N THR A 460 2.97 25.63 -5.56
CA THR A 460 2.21 26.82 -5.17
C THR A 460 1.49 26.62 -3.83
N VAL A 461 0.87 25.46 -3.64
CA VAL A 461 0.21 25.10 -2.38
C VAL A 461 1.23 24.92 -1.25
N LEU A 462 2.30 24.20 -1.52
CA LEU A 462 3.35 23.90 -0.54
C LEU A 462 4.16 25.12 -0.12
N ALA A 463 4.24 26.15 -0.98
CA ALA A 463 4.81 27.44 -0.64
C ALA A 463 3.92 28.28 0.29
N GLY A 464 2.65 27.88 0.46
CA GLY A 464 1.67 28.68 1.21
C GLY A 464 1.29 29.98 0.51
N VAL A 465 1.27 29.98 -0.82
CA VAL A 465 0.82 31.16 -1.58
C VAL A 465 -0.66 31.38 -1.29
N PRO A 466 -1.05 32.58 -0.83
CA PRO A 466 -2.44 32.87 -0.47
C PRO A 466 -3.41 32.65 -1.65
N TYR A 467 -4.46 31.91 -1.40
CA TYR A 467 -5.58 31.72 -2.32
C TYR A 467 -6.90 31.80 -1.55
N TYR A 468 -7.90 32.42 -2.15
CA TYR A 468 -9.27 32.40 -1.61
C TYR A 468 -10.27 32.02 -2.71
N GLU A 469 -11.34 31.33 -2.30
CA GLU A 469 -12.37 30.90 -3.23
C GLU A 469 -13.03 32.13 -3.90
N GLY A 470 -13.19 32.07 -5.22
CA GLY A 470 -13.67 33.21 -6.01
C GLY A 470 -12.61 34.25 -6.37
N MET A 471 -11.32 34.01 -6.11
CA MET A 471 -10.21 34.86 -6.54
C MET A 471 -10.29 35.13 -8.06
N PRO A 472 -10.35 36.39 -8.52
CA PRO A 472 -10.51 36.71 -9.94
C PRO A 472 -9.38 36.11 -10.79
N ALA A 473 -9.69 35.59 -11.98
CA ALA A 473 -8.70 35.01 -12.88
C ALA A 473 -7.54 35.96 -13.22
N ILE A 474 -7.85 37.26 -13.42
CA ILE A 474 -6.82 38.29 -13.68
C ILE A 474 -5.88 38.50 -12.47
N GLU A 475 -6.36 38.29 -11.25
CA GLU A 475 -5.53 38.35 -10.06
C GLU A 475 -4.65 37.08 -9.98
N GLN A 476 -5.25 35.91 -10.18
CA GLN A 476 -4.51 34.64 -10.21
C GLN A 476 -3.40 34.66 -11.26
N SER A 477 -3.64 35.19 -12.46
CA SER A 477 -2.66 35.27 -13.55
C SER A 477 -1.41 36.08 -13.19
N ARG A 478 -1.56 37.10 -12.32
CA ARG A 478 -0.49 38.02 -11.92
C ARG A 478 0.33 37.57 -10.73
N VAL A 479 -0.18 36.60 -9.96
CA VAL A 479 0.55 36.12 -8.77
C VAL A 479 1.79 35.36 -9.23
N ARG A 480 2.91 35.70 -8.64
CA ARG A 480 4.18 34.99 -8.77
C ARG A 480 4.75 34.81 -7.36
N MET A 481 5.33 33.67 -7.09
CA MET A 481 5.99 33.40 -5.81
C MET A 481 7.18 34.34 -5.62
N THR A 482 7.37 34.84 -4.38
CA THR A 482 8.64 35.46 -4.00
C THR A 482 9.76 34.44 -3.97
N PRO A 483 11.04 34.87 -4.00
CA PRO A 483 12.17 33.93 -3.87
C PRO A 483 12.08 33.05 -2.61
N GLU A 484 11.63 33.60 -1.49
CA GLU A 484 11.47 32.88 -0.23
C GLU A 484 10.34 31.85 -0.30
N GLN A 485 9.23 32.20 -0.93
CA GLN A 485 8.12 31.27 -1.17
C GLN A 485 8.55 30.17 -2.13
N PHE A 486 9.33 30.49 -3.16
CA PHE A 486 9.84 29.51 -4.11
C PHE A 486 10.81 28.53 -3.43
N ASP A 487 11.73 29.02 -2.58
CA ASP A 487 12.65 28.15 -1.80
C ASP A 487 11.86 27.20 -0.88
N LEU A 488 10.91 27.74 -0.09
CA LEU A 488 10.06 26.96 0.79
C LEU A 488 9.23 25.93 0.03
N GLY A 489 8.58 26.36 -1.05
CA GLY A 489 7.77 25.52 -1.91
C GLY A 489 8.59 24.41 -2.55
N SER A 490 9.80 24.72 -3.04
CA SER A 490 10.72 23.77 -3.66
C SER A 490 11.16 22.70 -2.67
N ARG A 491 11.57 23.05 -1.46
CA ARG A 491 11.99 22.11 -0.41
C ARG A 491 10.83 21.17 -0.04
N ARG A 492 9.63 21.68 0.17
CA ARG A 492 8.44 20.89 0.47
C ARG A 492 8.01 20.02 -0.72
N LEU A 493 8.14 20.52 -1.96
CA LEU A 493 7.87 19.75 -3.18
C LEU A 493 8.82 18.55 -3.27
N LEU A 494 10.11 18.74 -3.04
CA LEU A 494 11.08 17.64 -3.03
C LEU A 494 10.81 16.63 -1.91
N MET A 495 10.36 17.08 -0.73
CA MET A 495 9.91 16.17 0.32
C MET A 495 8.67 15.36 -0.10
N ALA A 496 7.66 16.00 -0.69
CA ALA A 496 6.46 15.34 -1.19
C ALA A 496 6.80 14.34 -2.30
N THR A 497 7.70 14.71 -3.22
CA THR A 497 8.15 13.83 -4.31
C THR A 497 8.92 12.62 -3.78
N LEU A 498 9.85 12.82 -2.84
CA LEU A 498 10.54 11.69 -2.22
C LEU A 498 9.56 10.74 -1.50
N TRP A 499 8.56 11.30 -0.81
CA TRP A 499 7.52 10.51 -0.18
C TRP A 499 6.70 9.73 -1.22
N GLN A 500 6.26 10.39 -2.28
CA GLN A 500 5.54 9.76 -3.41
C GLN A 500 6.34 8.61 -4.04
N MET A 501 7.66 8.77 -4.22
CA MET A 501 8.53 7.75 -4.82
C MET A 501 8.83 6.57 -3.88
N THR A 502 8.69 6.74 -2.58
CA THR A 502 9.04 5.73 -1.58
C THR A 502 7.84 5.05 -0.92
N TYR A 503 6.64 5.63 -1.00
CA TYR A 503 5.39 5.02 -0.49
C TYR A 503 4.85 3.95 -1.45
N PRO A 504 4.12 2.91 -0.98
CA PRO A 504 3.47 1.94 -1.86
C PRO A 504 2.51 2.59 -2.85
N GLY A 505 2.52 2.13 -4.08
CA GLY A 505 1.69 2.64 -5.18
C GLY A 505 2.51 3.12 -6.36
N VAL A 506 1.85 3.65 -7.36
CA VAL A 506 2.39 4.14 -8.63
C VAL A 506 2.52 5.66 -8.55
N PRO A 507 3.72 6.23 -8.42
CA PRO A 507 3.89 7.66 -8.43
C PRO A 507 3.48 8.25 -9.79
N SER A 508 2.69 9.31 -9.76
CA SER A 508 2.24 10.05 -10.96
C SER A 508 2.73 11.49 -10.90
N VAL A 509 3.60 11.85 -11.82
CA VAL A 509 4.10 13.21 -12.00
C VAL A 509 3.17 13.95 -12.95
N TYR A 510 2.60 15.06 -12.53
CA TYR A 510 1.86 15.94 -13.40
C TYR A 510 2.84 16.84 -14.17
N TYR A 511 2.71 16.91 -15.50
CA TYR A 511 3.66 17.65 -16.35
C TYR A 511 4.02 19.03 -15.79
N GLY A 512 5.31 19.31 -15.69
CA GLY A 512 5.84 20.57 -15.20
C GLY A 512 6.03 20.66 -13.67
N ASP A 513 5.53 19.72 -12.87
CA ASP A 513 5.84 19.69 -11.44
C ASP A 513 7.33 19.40 -11.22
N GLU A 514 7.95 18.58 -12.08
CA GLU A 514 9.37 18.22 -12.04
C GLU A 514 10.32 19.39 -12.39
N ILE A 515 9.79 20.46 -12.92
CA ILE A 515 10.55 21.71 -13.17
C ILE A 515 10.09 22.87 -12.30
N GLY A 516 9.20 22.62 -11.34
CA GLY A 516 8.71 23.61 -10.39
C GLY A 516 7.72 24.63 -10.97
N MET A 517 6.90 24.23 -11.95
CA MET A 517 5.86 25.10 -12.49
C MET A 517 4.85 25.50 -11.43
N GLN A 518 4.55 26.83 -11.35
CA GLN A 518 3.59 27.40 -10.41
C GLN A 518 2.25 27.70 -11.07
N GLY A 519 1.18 27.69 -10.32
CA GLY A 519 -0.16 28.03 -10.79
C GLY A 519 -1.26 27.70 -9.78
N PHE A 520 -2.33 28.49 -9.81
CA PHE A 520 -3.56 28.22 -9.06
C PHE A 520 -4.42 27.17 -9.79
N LYS A 521 -5.74 27.16 -9.52
CA LYS A 521 -6.68 26.26 -10.20
C LYS A 521 -6.78 26.57 -11.70
N ASP A 522 -7.48 25.73 -12.43
CA ASP A 522 -7.83 25.92 -13.82
C ASP A 522 -8.22 27.39 -14.15
N PRO A 523 -7.64 28.02 -15.19
CA PRO A 523 -6.72 27.46 -16.20
C PRO A 523 -5.22 27.54 -15.81
N PHE A 524 -4.84 28.11 -14.67
CA PHE A 524 -3.44 28.48 -14.37
C PHE A 524 -2.56 27.30 -13.93
N ASN A 525 -3.14 26.20 -13.48
CA ASN A 525 -2.43 24.92 -13.28
C ASN A 525 -2.11 24.21 -14.61
N ARG A 526 -2.71 24.67 -15.71
CA ARG A 526 -2.59 24.13 -17.08
C ARG A 526 -1.78 25.07 -17.99
N ARG A 527 -0.78 25.79 -17.45
CA ARG A 527 0.15 26.57 -18.26
C ARG A 527 0.94 25.67 -19.20
N PRO A 528 1.34 26.17 -20.41
CA PRO A 528 2.24 25.44 -21.27
C PRO A 528 3.55 25.10 -20.57
N TYR A 529 4.11 23.94 -20.90
CA TYR A 529 5.36 23.45 -20.33
C TYR A 529 6.52 24.38 -20.68
N ASP A 530 7.27 24.80 -19.68
CA ASP A 530 8.42 25.71 -19.89
C ASP A 530 9.70 24.91 -20.22
N TRP A 531 9.87 24.61 -21.50
CA TRP A 531 11.02 23.86 -22.00
C TRP A 531 12.34 24.59 -21.90
N GLU A 532 12.34 25.91 -21.78
CA GLU A 532 13.55 26.75 -21.82
C GLU A 532 14.05 27.12 -20.42
N ASN A 533 13.13 27.53 -19.53
CA ASN A 533 13.46 28.14 -18.24
C ASN A 533 13.10 27.28 -17.03
N GLY A 534 12.73 26.01 -17.22
CA GLY A 534 12.40 25.10 -16.13
C GLY A 534 13.55 24.98 -15.12
N ASN A 535 13.21 24.78 -13.85
CA ASN A 535 14.20 24.68 -12.77
C ASN A 535 14.97 23.36 -12.83
N LYS A 536 16.24 23.46 -13.24
CA LYS A 536 17.14 22.30 -13.44
C LYS A 536 17.52 21.60 -12.13
N GLU A 537 17.50 22.32 -11.00
CA GLU A 537 17.81 21.70 -9.69
C GLU A 537 16.66 20.80 -9.23
N ILE A 538 15.43 21.31 -9.33
CA ILE A 538 14.24 20.50 -9.02
C ILE A 538 14.17 19.29 -9.94
N HIS A 539 14.38 19.48 -11.26
CA HIS A 539 14.39 18.39 -12.24
C HIS A 539 15.43 17.33 -11.89
N GLY A 540 16.65 17.72 -11.60
CA GLY A 540 17.71 16.76 -11.24
C GLY A 540 17.43 15.99 -9.95
N TRP A 541 16.62 16.53 -9.04
CA TRP A 541 16.15 15.78 -7.88
C TRP A 541 15.04 14.78 -8.24
N PHE A 542 14.10 15.14 -9.11
CA PHE A 542 13.09 14.21 -9.61
C PHE A 542 13.76 13.02 -10.32
N GLU A 543 14.72 13.26 -11.21
CA GLU A 543 15.51 12.19 -11.85
C GLU A 543 16.12 11.23 -10.83
N ARG A 544 16.78 11.77 -9.79
CA ARG A 544 17.41 10.96 -8.74
C ARG A 544 16.38 10.15 -7.91
N PHE A 545 15.26 10.76 -7.57
CA PHE A 545 14.22 10.08 -6.79
C PHE A 545 13.54 8.97 -7.60
N ILE A 546 13.29 9.22 -8.88
CA ILE A 546 12.73 8.23 -9.79
C ILE A 546 13.76 7.10 -10.03
N ALA A 547 15.02 7.43 -10.26
CA ALA A 547 16.07 6.44 -10.46
C ALA A 547 16.22 5.52 -9.25
N VAL A 548 16.31 6.06 -8.02
CA VAL A 548 16.43 5.22 -6.83
C VAL A 548 15.23 4.28 -6.64
N ARG A 549 14.02 4.71 -7.01
CA ARG A 549 12.84 3.82 -7.02
C ARG A 549 12.96 2.74 -8.08
N ASN A 550 13.29 3.10 -9.31
CA ASN A 550 13.35 2.18 -10.44
C ASN A 550 14.46 1.13 -10.28
N GLU A 551 15.53 1.45 -9.58
CA GLU A 551 16.65 0.57 -9.31
C GLU A 551 16.43 -0.38 -8.13
N ASN A 552 15.39 -0.16 -7.29
CA ASN A 552 15.24 -0.89 -6.05
C ASN A 552 13.82 -1.47 -5.86
N ASP A 553 13.74 -2.79 -5.94
CA ASP A 553 12.49 -3.53 -5.77
C ASP A 553 11.80 -3.23 -4.43
N ALA A 554 12.55 -3.05 -3.36
CA ALA A 554 12.01 -2.75 -2.03
C ALA A 554 11.19 -1.44 -2.01
N LEU A 555 11.52 -0.45 -2.85
CA LEU A 555 10.75 0.79 -2.96
C LEU A 555 9.51 0.64 -3.83
N ARG A 556 9.45 -0.37 -4.70
CA ARG A 556 8.30 -0.69 -5.56
C ARG A 556 7.33 -1.62 -4.86
N THR A 557 7.72 -2.86 -4.62
CA THR A 557 6.86 -3.92 -4.08
C THR A 557 7.31 -4.49 -2.73
N GLY A 558 8.28 -3.84 -2.04
CA GLY A 558 8.67 -4.20 -0.69
C GLY A 558 7.60 -3.88 0.35
N ASP A 559 7.67 -4.54 1.50
CA ASP A 559 6.77 -4.28 2.61
C ASP A 559 6.95 -2.85 3.17
N ILE A 560 5.89 -2.30 3.76
CA ILE A 560 5.91 -0.99 4.42
C ILE A 560 5.76 -1.16 5.94
N LEU A 561 6.68 -0.55 6.68
CA LEU A 561 6.78 -0.64 8.13
C LEU A 561 6.65 0.76 8.75
N PRO A 562 5.55 1.08 9.44
CA PRO A 562 5.48 2.32 10.22
C PRO A 562 6.55 2.31 11.32
N LEU A 563 7.40 3.36 11.38
CA LEU A 563 8.51 3.43 12.35
C LEU A 563 8.38 4.57 13.35
N TYR A 564 7.94 5.73 12.91
CA TYR A 564 7.86 6.92 13.77
C TYR A 564 6.79 7.89 13.27
N GLY A 565 6.05 8.48 14.19
CA GLY A 565 5.11 9.58 13.91
C GLY A 565 4.87 10.41 15.17
N ALA A 566 5.50 11.57 15.26
CA ALA A 566 5.26 12.53 16.34
C ALA A 566 5.76 13.94 15.97
N GLY A 567 5.03 14.96 16.41
CA GLY A 567 5.39 16.35 16.16
C GLY A 567 5.63 16.64 14.68
N ASP A 568 6.82 17.12 14.34
CA ASP A 568 7.22 17.51 13.01
C ASP A 568 7.92 16.40 12.21
N VAL A 569 7.91 15.16 12.72
CA VAL A 569 8.61 14.05 12.07
C VAL A 569 7.70 12.86 11.83
N ILE A 570 7.87 12.24 10.65
CA ILE A 570 7.33 10.95 10.28
C ILE A 570 8.43 10.10 9.65
N ALA A 571 8.43 8.78 9.91
CA ALA A 571 9.32 7.82 9.26
C ALA A 571 8.66 6.46 9.07
N TYR A 572 9.02 5.79 7.96
CA TYR A 572 8.61 4.42 7.65
C TYR A 572 9.72 3.66 6.95
N GLY A 573 9.70 2.33 7.09
CA GLY A 573 10.60 1.42 6.40
C GLY A 573 9.98 0.85 5.13
N ARG A 574 10.84 0.50 4.16
CA ARG A 574 10.49 -0.29 2.96
C ARG A 574 11.47 -1.45 2.87
N THR A 575 10.95 -2.68 2.83
CA THR A 575 11.83 -3.86 2.95
C THR A 575 11.42 -4.99 2.02
N ILE A 576 12.43 -5.61 1.39
CA ILE A 576 12.35 -6.97 0.88
C ILE A 576 13.44 -7.76 1.58
N ARG A 577 13.06 -8.89 2.19
CA ARG A 577 13.97 -9.80 2.86
C ARG A 577 13.67 -11.23 2.43
N SER A 578 14.71 -12.06 2.41
CA SER A 578 14.59 -13.45 1.97
C SER A 578 14.23 -13.63 0.50
N GLY A 579 14.47 -12.62 -0.35
CA GLY A 579 14.32 -12.71 -1.80
C GLY A 579 12.89 -12.62 -2.32
N TYR A 580 11.89 -12.24 -1.49
CA TYR A 580 10.49 -12.19 -1.91
C TYR A 580 9.82 -10.89 -1.49
N ASP A 581 9.03 -10.32 -2.40
CA ASP A 581 8.22 -9.14 -2.14
C ASP A 581 6.87 -9.49 -1.45
N VAL A 582 6.03 -8.47 -1.24
CA VAL A 582 4.71 -8.65 -0.58
C VAL A 582 3.72 -9.51 -1.38
N PHE A 583 4.02 -9.81 -2.65
CA PHE A 583 3.23 -10.67 -3.55
C PHE A 583 3.84 -12.06 -3.73
N ASN A 584 4.87 -12.40 -2.95
CA ASN A 584 5.66 -13.64 -3.06
C ASN A 584 6.36 -13.80 -4.43
N GLN A 585 6.69 -12.69 -5.09
CA GLN A 585 7.52 -12.70 -6.29
C GLN A 585 8.99 -12.61 -5.90
N GLU A 586 9.85 -13.37 -6.58
CA GLU A 586 11.29 -13.31 -6.37
C GLU A 586 11.83 -11.93 -6.76
N LYS A 587 12.49 -11.25 -5.83
CA LYS A 587 12.99 -9.89 -5.94
C LYS A 587 14.31 -9.73 -5.20
N GLU A 588 15.02 -8.64 -5.50
CA GLU A 588 16.28 -8.33 -4.82
C GLU A 588 16.01 -7.78 -3.40
N ASP A 589 16.76 -8.30 -2.42
CA ASP A 589 16.69 -7.80 -1.03
C ASP A 589 17.11 -6.33 -0.95
N GLY A 590 16.40 -5.57 -0.16
CA GLY A 590 16.70 -4.17 0.11
C GLY A 590 15.98 -3.67 1.35
N VAL A 591 16.63 -2.80 2.12
CA VAL A 591 16.05 -2.16 3.30
C VAL A 591 16.26 -0.66 3.18
N PHE A 592 15.17 0.09 3.22
CA PHE A 592 15.17 1.55 3.18
C PHE A 592 14.38 2.13 4.34
N ILE A 593 14.77 3.31 4.80
CA ILE A 593 14.00 4.11 5.76
C ILE A 593 13.84 5.50 5.17
N ALA A 594 12.60 5.89 4.94
CA ALA A 594 12.24 7.25 4.55
C ALA A 594 11.82 8.02 5.82
N ALA A 595 12.42 9.19 6.04
CA ALA A 595 12.16 10.03 7.20
C ALA A 595 12.04 11.49 6.78
N PHE A 596 11.00 12.18 7.27
CA PHE A 596 10.66 13.54 6.87
C PHE A 596 10.57 14.44 8.09
N ASN A 597 11.30 15.56 8.07
CA ASN A 597 11.26 16.61 9.07
C ASN A 597 10.72 17.89 8.44
N ARG A 598 9.50 18.28 8.81
CA ARG A 598 8.87 19.51 8.29
C ARG A 598 9.22 20.77 9.08
N ASN A 599 9.92 20.64 10.22
CA ASN A 599 10.32 21.81 11.02
C ASN A 599 11.14 22.76 10.16
N LEU A 600 10.86 24.06 10.29
CA LEU A 600 11.46 25.08 9.43
C LEU A 600 12.94 25.35 9.77
N THR A 601 13.33 25.17 11.03
CA THR A 601 14.61 25.66 11.56
C THR A 601 15.43 24.61 12.31
N GLU A 602 14.76 23.59 12.89
CA GLU A 602 15.41 22.67 13.80
C GLU A 602 15.77 21.34 13.14
N THR A 603 16.99 20.91 13.36
CA THR A 603 17.40 19.53 13.11
C THR A 603 16.83 18.64 14.20
N LEU A 604 15.97 17.71 13.83
CA LEU A 604 15.35 16.78 14.76
C LEU A 604 16.06 15.42 14.75
N THR A 605 16.12 14.79 15.91
CA THR A 605 16.69 13.46 16.07
C THR A 605 15.60 12.52 16.56
N ILE A 606 15.42 11.41 15.85
CA ILE A 606 14.52 10.32 16.23
C ILE A 606 15.32 9.06 16.52
N GLU A 607 14.74 8.15 17.27
CA GLU A 607 15.22 6.80 17.45
C GLU A 607 14.12 5.83 17.04
N VAL A 608 14.45 4.90 16.14
CA VAL A 608 13.51 3.89 15.60
C VAL A 608 14.03 2.50 15.93
N ASP A 609 13.10 1.59 16.22
CA ASP A 609 13.40 0.18 16.41
C ASP A 609 13.47 -0.50 15.05
N VAL A 610 14.59 -1.11 14.75
CA VAL A 610 14.87 -1.82 13.48
C VAL A 610 15.27 -3.27 13.73
N SER A 611 15.17 -3.75 14.97
CA SER A 611 15.64 -5.07 15.42
C SER A 611 15.11 -6.22 14.60
N ASP A 612 13.87 -6.11 14.11
CA ASP A 612 13.20 -7.19 13.37
C ASP A 612 13.61 -7.24 11.90
N PHE A 613 14.18 -6.16 11.35
CA PHE A 613 14.39 -6.07 9.91
C PHE A 613 15.76 -5.53 9.46
N ALA A 614 16.58 -5.00 10.35
CA ALA A 614 17.90 -4.48 10.01
C ALA A 614 18.91 -4.63 11.15
N CYS A 615 20.18 -4.81 10.80
CA CYS A 615 21.26 -4.94 11.80
C CYS A 615 22.57 -4.28 11.35
N GLY A 616 22.60 -3.70 10.15
CA GLY A 616 23.80 -3.17 9.51
C GLY A 616 24.00 -1.67 9.66
N ILE A 617 24.76 -1.13 8.77
CA ILE A 617 25.01 0.31 8.61
C ILE A 617 24.05 0.84 7.55
N PHE A 618 23.37 1.92 7.87
CA PHE A 618 22.60 2.68 6.90
C PHE A 618 23.43 3.83 6.34
N GLU A 619 23.24 4.10 5.06
CA GLU A 619 23.80 5.29 4.39
C GLU A 619 22.68 6.11 3.77
N ASP A 620 22.87 7.43 3.70
CA ASP A 620 21.98 8.32 2.94
C ASP A 620 22.08 7.94 1.45
N ALA A 621 20.94 7.56 0.84
CA ALA A 621 20.87 7.07 -0.53
C ALA A 621 21.43 8.07 -1.57
N PHE A 622 21.38 9.40 -1.25
CA PHE A 622 21.86 10.47 -2.12
C PHE A 622 23.20 11.05 -1.68
N LYS A 623 23.66 10.72 -0.46
CA LYS A 623 24.95 11.12 0.09
C LYS A 623 25.59 9.97 0.89
N PRO A 624 26.14 8.95 0.23
CA PRO A 624 26.64 7.72 0.89
C PRO A 624 27.74 7.94 1.94
N SER A 625 28.37 9.12 1.97
CA SER A 625 29.33 9.50 3.03
C SER A 625 28.66 9.77 4.38
N ARG A 626 27.33 9.95 4.43
CA ARG A 626 26.56 10.10 5.66
C ARG A 626 26.06 8.73 6.08
N THR A 627 26.53 8.21 7.19
CA THR A 627 26.21 6.88 7.69
C THR A 627 25.59 6.92 9.07
N TYR A 628 24.80 5.88 9.38
CA TYR A 628 24.10 5.67 10.63
C TYR A 628 24.24 4.19 11.02
N GLU A 629 24.68 3.91 12.22
CA GLU A 629 24.89 2.55 12.71
C GLU A 629 23.72 2.09 13.57
N VAL A 630 23.35 0.81 13.42
CA VAL A 630 22.36 0.18 14.29
C VAL A 630 23.01 -0.25 15.58
N GLU A 631 22.57 0.32 16.70
CA GLU A 631 23.05 -0.02 18.03
C GLU A 631 21.94 -0.75 18.80
N ARG A 632 22.19 -2.01 19.17
CA ARG A 632 21.23 -2.84 19.93
C ARG A 632 19.82 -2.87 19.34
N GLY A 633 19.72 -2.98 18.02
CA GLY A 633 18.45 -2.99 17.31
C GLY A 633 17.79 -1.63 17.14
N ARG A 634 18.45 -0.56 17.54
CA ARG A 634 17.93 0.81 17.38
C ARG A 634 18.78 1.63 16.45
N LEU A 635 18.13 2.47 15.66
CA LEU A 635 18.77 3.39 14.73
C LEU A 635 18.43 4.83 15.14
N ARG A 636 19.47 5.61 15.41
CA ARG A 636 19.33 7.03 15.73
C ARG A 636 19.54 7.87 14.48
N ILE A 637 18.47 8.56 14.04
CA ILE A 637 18.43 9.31 12.76
C ILE A 637 18.35 10.80 13.06
N LYS A 638 19.29 11.55 12.49
CA LYS A 638 19.34 13.01 12.55
C LYS A 638 18.89 13.60 11.24
N ILE A 639 17.76 14.34 11.25
CA ILE A 639 17.08 14.85 10.05
C ILE A 639 17.14 16.38 10.05
N PRO A 640 17.79 17.02 9.07
CA PRO A 640 17.82 18.47 8.94
C PRO A 640 16.43 19.11 8.85
N PRO A 641 16.30 20.44 9.05
CA PRO A 641 15.04 21.13 8.86
C PRO A 641 14.59 21.12 7.39
N LEU A 642 13.29 21.02 7.16
CA LEU A 642 12.67 20.96 5.83
C LEU A 642 13.38 19.96 4.90
N PHE A 643 13.51 18.72 5.37
CA PHE A 643 14.28 17.71 4.67
C PHE A 643 13.62 16.34 4.68
N GLY A 644 13.61 15.71 3.50
CA GLY A 644 13.32 14.29 3.34
C GLY A 644 14.62 13.51 3.24
N LEU A 645 14.79 12.52 4.10
CA LEU A 645 15.96 11.65 4.17
C LEU A 645 15.56 10.24 3.74
N LEU A 646 16.30 9.67 2.80
CA LEU A 646 16.17 8.27 2.45
C LEU A 646 17.45 7.55 2.85
N LEU A 647 17.34 6.65 3.79
CA LEU A 647 18.42 5.77 4.21
C LEU A 647 18.31 4.42 3.52
N ARG A 648 19.42 3.88 3.08
CA ARG A 648 19.55 2.54 2.51
C ARG A 648 20.49 1.72 3.40
N GLU A 649 20.06 0.51 3.81
CA GLU A 649 20.98 -0.41 4.48
C GLU A 649 22.10 -0.77 3.49
N ARG A 650 23.34 -0.61 3.93
CA ARG A 650 24.50 -0.94 3.13
C ARG A 650 24.52 -2.45 2.90
N LYS A 651 24.47 -2.87 1.66
CA LYS A 651 24.78 -4.26 1.31
C LYS A 651 26.28 -4.45 1.62
N GLU A 652 26.58 -4.94 2.80
CA GLU A 652 27.92 -5.46 3.00
C GLU A 652 28.09 -6.58 1.98
N PRO A 653 29.17 -6.57 1.16
CA PRO A 653 29.49 -7.74 0.38
C PRO A 653 29.57 -8.87 1.39
N ARG A 654 28.70 -9.89 1.24
CA ARG A 654 28.80 -11.11 2.06
C ARG A 654 30.23 -11.59 1.87
N ARG A 655 31.10 -11.22 2.77
CA ARG A 655 32.42 -11.85 2.90
C ARG A 655 32.12 -13.26 3.34
N TYR A 656 31.99 -14.15 2.38
CA TYR A 656 32.04 -15.57 2.67
C TYR A 656 33.43 -15.85 3.23
N GLU A 657 33.53 -15.69 4.55
CA GLU A 657 34.71 -16.11 5.24
C GLU A 657 34.83 -17.61 5.08
N ARG A 658 35.90 -18.08 4.44
CA ARG A 658 36.13 -19.53 4.37
C ARG A 658 36.29 -20.04 5.80
N LYS A 659 35.43 -20.96 6.16
CA LYS A 659 35.43 -21.62 7.50
C LYS A 659 35.70 -23.10 7.31
N ALA A 660 36.48 -23.65 8.24
CA ALA A 660 36.61 -25.08 8.38
C ALA A 660 35.78 -25.52 9.58
N GLY A 661 35.20 -26.72 9.50
CA GLY A 661 34.39 -27.26 10.58
C GLY A 661 34.41 -28.77 10.60
N ILE A 662 33.93 -29.32 11.69
CA ILE A 662 33.80 -30.77 11.93
C ILE A 662 32.31 -31.11 12.01
N LEU A 663 31.89 -32.15 11.31
CA LEU A 663 30.60 -32.81 11.49
C LEU A 663 30.77 -33.92 12.51
N LEU A 664 30.16 -33.77 13.68
CA LEU A 664 30.09 -34.81 14.71
C LEU A 664 28.82 -34.60 15.54
N HIS A 665 27.99 -35.62 15.59
CA HIS A 665 26.81 -35.58 16.47
C HIS A 665 27.21 -35.74 17.95
N PRO A 666 26.66 -34.97 18.91
CA PRO A 666 27.02 -35.03 20.31
C PRO A 666 26.97 -36.44 20.92
N THR A 667 26.04 -37.31 20.47
CA THR A 667 25.96 -38.70 20.92
C THR A 667 27.20 -39.55 20.64
N SER A 668 28.05 -39.12 19.69
CA SER A 668 29.30 -39.78 19.34
C SER A 668 30.48 -39.36 20.22
N LEU A 669 30.29 -38.38 21.10
CA LEU A 669 31.30 -37.98 22.06
C LEU A 669 31.50 -39.06 23.14
N PRO A 670 32.70 -39.21 23.73
CA PRO A 670 32.91 -40.08 24.86
C PRO A 670 31.98 -39.74 26.01
N SER A 671 31.46 -40.75 26.68
CA SER A 671 30.66 -40.57 27.89
C SER A 671 30.69 -41.79 28.76
N LYS A 672 30.81 -41.59 30.04
CA LYS A 672 30.70 -42.68 31.04
C LYS A 672 29.26 -43.17 31.23
N TYR A 673 28.30 -42.52 30.59
CA TYR A 673 26.87 -42.87 30.65
C TYR A 673 26.39 -43.58 29.37
N GLY A 674 27.33 -44.04 28.54
CA GLY A 674 27.03 -44.90 27.38
C GLY A 674 26.61 -44.17 26.11
N VAL A 675 26.37 -42.86 26.16
CA VAL A 675 26.07 -41.98 25.03
C VAL A 675 26.59 -40.57 25.32
N GLY A 676 27.17 -39.92 24.33
CA GLY A 676 27.58 -38.52 24.46
C GLY A 676 26.39 -37.61 24.68
N ASP A 677 26.63 -36.53 25.43
CA ASP A 677 25.63 -35.56 25.80
C ASP A 677 26.25 -34.12 25.84
N PHE A 678 25.49 -33.11 26.25
CA PHE A 678 25.98 -31.72 26.39
C PHE A 678 26.71 -31.47 27.73
N GLY A 679 27.37 -32.51 28.25
CA GLY A 679 28.19 -32.42 29.43
C GLY A 679 29.65 -32.04 29.14
N LYS A 680 30.55 -32.34 30.08
CA LYS A 680 31.95 -31.95 30.06
C LYS A 680 32.69 -32.30 28.77
N GLU A 681 32.38 -33.46 28.17
CA GLU A 681 33.07 -33.87 26.94
C GLU A 681 32.67 -33.05 25.73
N ALA A 682 31.44 -32.50 25.70
CA ALA A 682 31.04 -31.55 24.67
C ALA A 682 31.82 -30.22 24.80
N TYR A 683 32.01 -29.71 26.03
CA TYR A 683 32.83 -28.54 26.28
C TYR A 683 34.30 -28.78 25.89
N ARG A 684 34.88 -29.90 26.27
CA ARG A 684 36.24 -30.28 25.86
C ARG A 684 36.37 -30.39 24.36
N PHE A 685 35.35 -30.88 23.67
CA PHE A 685 35.37 -30.97 22.21
C PHE A 685 35.31 -29.56 21.58
N LEU A 686 34.55 -28.63 22.16
CA LEU A 686 34.55 -27.22 21.72
C LEU A 686 35.91 -26.56 21.89
N ASP A 687 36.59 -26.79 23.05
CA ASP A 687 37.93 -26.30 23.30
C ASP A 687 38.93 -26.87 22.29
N PHE A 688 38.86 -28.18 22.04
CA PHE A 688 39.69 -28.86 21.03
C PHE A 688 39.44 -28.27 19.60
N LEU A 689 38.17 -28.02 19.23
CA LEU A 689 37.86 -27.43 17.95
C LEU A 689 38.45 -25.99 17.84
N ALA A 690 38.36 -25.23 18.90
CA ALA A 690 38.92 -23.88 18.96
C ALA A 690 40.44 -23.89 18.82
N GLU A 691 41.15 -24.77 19.54
CA GLU A 691 42.59 -24.98 19.47
C GLU A 691 43.03 -25.45 18.08
N ALA A 692 42.23 -26.31 17.44
CA ALA A 692 42.42 -26.79 16.08
C ALA A 692 42.08 -25.75 15.00
N GLY A 693 41.70 -24.54 15.40
CA GLY A 693 41.30 -23.44 14.47
C GLY A 693 39.99 -23.70 13.72
N GLN A 694 39.18 -24.65 14.14
CA GLN A 694 37.87 -24.89 13.53
C GLN A 694 36.88 -23.76 13.93
N LYS A 695 36.01 -23.38 13.02
CA LYS A 695 35.02 -22.30 13.23
C LYS A 695 33.58 -22.79 13.26
N VAL A 696 33.35 -24.02 12.87
CA VAL A 696 32.01 -24.60 12.78
C VAL A 696 32.01 -26.01 13.36
N TRP A 697 31.10 -26.28 14.29
CA TRP A 697 30.71 -27.61 14.67
C TRP A 697 29.33 -27.89 14.10
N GLN A 698 29.29 -28.77 13.09
CA GLN A 698 28.04 -29.20 12.49
C GLN A 698 27.51 -30.41 13.26
N ILE A 699 26.27 -30.36 13.69
CA ILE A 699 25.58 -31.43 14.39
C ILE A 699 24.37 -31.90 13.60
N LEU A 700 23.91 -33.09 13.86
CA LEU A 700 22.64 -33.59 13.32
C LEU A 700 21.48 -33.11 14.19
N PRO A 701 20.21 -33.25 13.74
CA PRO A 701 19.05 -32.80 14.53
C PRO A 701 19.06 -33.27 15.98
N LEU A 702 18.75 -32.35 16.89
CA LEU A 702 18.77 -32.62 18.35
C LEU A 702 17.38 -32.97 18.90
N SER A 703 16.43 -33.23 18.04
CA SER A 703 15.04 -33.54 18.40
C SER A 703 14.89 -34.98 18.92
N PRO A 704 13.80 -35.31 19.62
CA PRO A 704 13.52 -36.68 20.12
C PRO A 704 13.47 -37.67 18.97
N VAL A 705 14.14 -38.80 19.13
CA VAL A 705 14.24 -39.78 18.07
C VAL A 705 13.17 -40.87 18.22
N GLY A 706 12.72 -41.39 17.08
CA GLY A 706 11.80 -42.50 16.99
C GLY A 706 12.47 -43.89 17.29
N PRO A 707 11.80 -45.01 16.99
CA PRO A 707 12.28 -46.35 17.28
C PRO A 707 13.61 -46.73 16.59
N SER A 708 13.94 -46.08 15.49
CA SER A 708 15.20 -46.33 14.75
C SER A 708 16.42 -45.64 15.37
N TYR A 709 16.21 -44.76 16.36
CA TYR A 709 17.25 -43.89 16.95
C TYR A 709 17.95 -42.98 15.95
N SER A 710 17.43 -42.83 14.74
CA SER A 710 17.96 -41.90 13.75
C SER A 710 17.59 -40.46 14.09
N PRO A 711 18.55 -39.52 14.12
CA PRO A 711 18.25 -38.08 14.35
C PRO A 711 17.30 -37.47 13.33
N TYR A 712 17.18 -38.08 12.14
CA TYR A 712 16.30 -37.64 11.07
C TYR A 712 14.87 -38.19 11.17
N GLN A 713 14.59 -39.08 12.10
CA GLN A 713 13.26 -39.61 12.37
C GLN A 713 12.73 -39.09 13.70
N SER A 714 12.51 -37.78 13.74
CA SER A 714 12.00 -37.12 14.95
C SER A 714 10.49 -37.21 15.05
N ILE A 715 10.01 -37.34 16.29
CA ILE A 715 8.57 -37.24 16.63
C ILE A 715 8.13 -35.82 16.96
N SER A 716 9.07 -34.88 17.04
CA SER A 716 8.80 -33.46 17.26
C SER A 716 9.90 -32.63 16.62
N ALA A 717 9.53 -31.55 15.96
CA ALA A 717 10.47 -30.57 15.43
C ALA A 717 10.98 -29.58 16.50
N PHE A 718 10.29 -29.46 17.62
CA PHE A 718 10.54 -28.46 18.65
C PHE A 718 11.19 -29.00 19.92
N ALA A 719 10.77 -30.18 20.35
CA ALA A 719 11.26 -30.77 21.58
C ALA A 719 12.73 -31.24 21.46
N GLY A 720 13.48 -31.10 22.55
CA GLY A 720 14.85 -31.59 22.63
C GLY A 720 14.93 -33.09 22.97
N ASN A 721 16.00 -33.73 22.51
CA ASN A 721 16.26 -35.15 22.82
C ASN A 721 16.78 -35.30 24.26
N ILE A 722 16.02 -36.00 25.10
CA ILE A 722 16.37 -36.24 26.50
C ILE A 722 17.72 -36.94 26.70
N MET A 723 18.20 -37.68 25.69
CA MET A 723 19.51 -38.34 25.72
C MET A 723 20.67 -37.31 25.76
N MET A 724 20.44 -36.06 25.41
CA MET A 724 21.45 -34.98 25.42
C MET A 724 21.62 -34.33 26.79
N ILE A 725 20.76 -34.64 27.76
CA ILE A 725 20.85 -34.09 29.11
C ILE A 725 22.03 -34.72 29.86
N ASP A 726 22.89 -33.90 30.45
CA ASP A 726 24.03 -34.36 31.27
C ASP A 726 23.56 -34.76 32.67
N PRO A 727 23.74 -36.01 33.09
CA PRO A 727 23.40 -36.40 34.44
C PRO A 727 24.24 -35.73 35.54
N GLU A 728 25.50 -35.35 35.25
CA GLU A 728 26.36 -34.71 36.25
C GLU A 728 25.85 -33.28 36.57
N GLU A 729 25.31 -32.59 35.58
CA GLU A 729 24.67 -31.27 35.79
C GLU A 729 23.43 -31.40 36.70
N LEU A 730 22.64 -32.44 36.52
CA LEU A 730 21.48 -32.68 37.37
C LEU A 730 21.91 -33.02 38.82
N ALA A 731 23.01 -33.72 38.98
CA ALA A 731 23.57 -33.99 40.30
C ALA A 731 24.19 -32.74 40.95
N ALA A 732 24.86 -31.90 40.19
CA ALA A 732 25.40 -30.63 40.64
C ALA A 732 24.27 -29.66 41.10
N ARG A 733 23.09 -29.78 40.55
CA ARG A 733 21.88 -29.04 40.99
C ARG A 733 21.20 -29.68 42.18
N GLY A 734 21.70 -30.81 42.69
CA GLY A 734 21.10 -31.52 43.81
C GLY A 734 19.85 -32.33 43.45
N TRP A 735 19.49 -32.47 42.18
CA TRP A 735 18.32 -33.22 41.74
C TRP A 735 18.59 -34.75 41.62
N LEU A 736 19.88 -35.13 41.58
CA LEU A 736 20.37 -36.50 41.65
C LEU A 736 21.47 -36.62 42.69
N THR A 737 21.71 -37.82 43.18
CA THR A 737 22.84 -38.13 44.04
C THR A 737 23.96 -38.83 43.25
N GLU A 738 25.19 -38.81 43.77
CA GLU A 738 26.31 -39.57 43.14
C GLU A 738 26.02 -41.06 42.96
N LYS A 739 25.22 -41.66 43.85
CA LYS A 739 24.79 -43.06 43.73
C LYS A 739 23.88 -43.32 42.53
N ASP A 740 23.07 -42.32 42.18
CA ASP A 740 22.18 -42.42 41.02
C ASP A 740 22.95 -42.37 39.71
N LEU A 741 24.14 -41.79 39.69
CA LEU A 741 24.99 -41.71 38.50
C LEU A 741 25.70 -43.02 38.16
N PHE A 742 25.59 -44.04 39.00
CA PHE A 742 26.22 -45.34 38.74
C PHE A 742 25.53 -46.07 37.59
N LEU A 743 26.30 -46.35 36.50
CA LEU A 743 25.78 -47.09 35.35
C LEU A 743 25.67 -48.58 35.75
N PRO A 744 24.49 -49.19 35.68
CA PRO A 744 24.27 -50.54 36.18
C PRO A 744 24.80 -51.66 35.22
N TYR A 745 25.48 -51.27 34.18
CA TYR A 745 26.10 -52.18 33.19
C TYR A 745 27.39 -51.57 32.63
N GLU A 746 28.23 -52.39 32.04
CA GLU A 746 29.46 -51.97 31.39
C GLU A 746 29.12 -51.36 30.00
N ALA A 747 29.48 -50.08 29.77
CA ALA A 747 29.23 -49.44 28.52
C ALA A 747 30.15 -49.99 27.42
N ASN A 748 29.61 -50.33 26.28
CA ASN A 748 30.38 -50.71 25.11
C ASN A 748 31.02 -49.42 24.50
N THR A 749 32.35 -49.43 24.31
CA THR A 749 33.09 -48.30 23.77
C THR A 749 33.05 -48.23 22.23
N ALA A 750 32.65 -49.33 21.57
CA ALA A 750 32.57 -49.37 20.11
C ALA A 750 31.20 -49.07 19.55
N PHE A 751 30.13 -49.35 20.31
CA PHE A 751 28.75 -49.17 19.87
C PHE A 751 27.88 -48.69 21.03
N ILE A 752 26.94 -47.78 20.72
CA ILE A 752 25.95 -47.29 21.70
C ILE A 752 24.80 -48.30 21.78
N ASP A 753 24.56 -48.87 22.98
CA ASP A 753 23.33 -49.61 23.26
C ASP A 753 22.21 -48.63 23.61
N PHE A 754 21.58 -48.09 22.58
CA PHE A 754 20.52 -47.05 22.75
C PHE A 754 19.37 -47.55 23.64
N ALA A 755 19.01 -48.80 23.61
CA ALA A 755 17.92 -49.33 24.43
C ALA A 755 18.23 -49.23 25.92
N ARG A 756 19.42 -49.71 26.33
CA ARG A 756 19.85 -49.65 27.73
C ARG A 756 20.11 -48.24 28.21
N VAL A 757 20.76 -47.43 27.37
CA VAL A 757 21.04 -46.01 27.67
C VAL A 757 19.74 -45.21 27.82
N LYS A 758 18.77 -45.42 26.94
CA LYS A 758 17.46 -44.79 27.03
C LYS A 758 16.75 -45.10 28.33
N GLN A 759 16.75 -46.39 28.72
CA GLN A 759 16.12 -46.79 29.98
C GLN A 759 16.83 -46.12 31.17
N PHE A 760 18.16 -46.21 31.20
CA PHE A 760 18.95 -45.61 32.28
C PHE A 760 18.73 -44.08 32.40
N LYS A 761 18.84 -43.36 31.28
CA LYS A 761 18.59 -41.90 31.28
C LYS A 761 17.15 -41.55 31.66
N LYS A 762 16.17 -42.35 31.22
CA LYS A 762 14.76 -42.16 31.62
C LYS A 762 14.60 -42.29 33.13
N ASP A 763 15.14 -43.37 33.74
CA ASP A 763 15.06 -43.60 35.19
C ASP A 763 15.71 -42.46 35.98
N LEU A 764 16.85 -41.92 35.49
CA LEU A 764 17.51 -40.77 36.11
C LEU A 764 16.65 -39.50 36.00
N LEU A 765 16.10 -39.24 34.83
CA LEU A 765 15.30 -38.05 34.58
C LEU A 765 13.99 -38.07 35.37
N GLU A 766 13.37 -39.23 35.53
CA GLU A 766 12.18 -39.37 36.38
C GLU A 766 12.52 -39.01 37.85
N LYS A 767 13.66 -39.52 38.38
CA LYS A 767 14.11 -39.15 39.72
C LYS A 767 14.38 -37.64 39.84
N ALA A 768 15.14 -37.06 38.92
CA ALA A 768 15.45 -35.66 38.91
C ALA A 768 14.18 -34.81 38.82
N PHE A 769 13.19 -35.24 37.97
CA PHE A 769 11.92 -34.57 37.83
C PHE A 769 11.10 -34.51 39.12
N HIS A 770 11.10 -35.61 39.89
CA HIS A 770 10.41 -35.61 41.19
C HIS A 770 11.01 -34.60 42.17
N VAL A 771 12.33 -34.38 42.16
CA VAL A 771 12.98 -33.38 42.98
C VAL A 771 12.69 -31.99 42.46
N PHE A 772 12.87 -31.79 41.17
CA PHE A 772 12.56 -30.53 40.48
C PHE A 772 11.13 -30.07 40.75
N ARG A 773 10.14 -30.94 40.57
CA ARG A 773 8.72 -30.63 40.79
C ARG A 773 8.44 -30.17 42.23
N ARG A 774 9.17 -30.69 43.20
CA ARG A 774 8.99 -30.32 44.61
C ARG A 774 9.65 -28.98 44.96
N GLU A 775 10.79 -28.68 44.31
CA GLU A 775 11.68 -27.56 44.74
C GLU A 775 11.68 -26.39 43.79
N CYS A 776 11.36 -26.61 42.51
CA CYS A 776 11.50 -25.63 41.45
C CYS A 776 10.26 -25.46 40.56
N ALA A 777 9.09 -25.99 40.93
CA ALA A 777 7.88 -25.89 40.13
C ALA A 777 7.41 -24.41 39.94
N GLU A 778 7.78 -23.54 40.87
CA GLU A 778 7.48 -22.12 40.81
C GLU A 778 8.67 -21.26 40.30
N ASP A 779 9.71 -21.90 39.77
CA ASP A 779 10.86 -21.21 39.21
C ASP A 779 10.42 -20.37 38.00
N LYS A 780 10.71 -19.07 38.05
CA LYS A 780 10.30 -18.13 37.02
C LYS A 780 10.84 -18.49 35.64
N VAL A 781 12.07 -19.00 35.56
CA VAL A 781 12.69 -19.39 34.27
C VAL A 781 11.93 -20.56 33.64
N TYR A 782 11.48 -21.51 34.45
CA TYR A 782 10.65 -22.63 33.98
C TYR A 782 9.26 -22.17 33.55
N GLN A 783 8.65 -21.25 34.30
CA GLN A 783 7.34 -20.70 33.95
C GLN A 783 7.40 -19.88 32.66
N ASP A 784 8.40 -18.99 32.55
CA ASP A 784 8.62 -18.20 31.34
C ASP A 784 8.87 -19.11 30.10
N PHE A 785 9.61 -20.21 30.27
CA PHE A 785 9.78 -21.21 29.22
C PHE A 785 8.45 -21.86 28.84
N CYS A 786 7.67 -22.32 29.78
CA CYS A 786 6.38 -22.95 29.53
C CYS A 786 5.43 -21.99 28.81
N GLU A 787 5.49 -20.71 29.18
CA GLU A 787 4.68 -19.65 28.58
C GLU A 787 5.08 -19.38 27.13
N LYS A 788 6.37 -19.16 26.91
CA LYS A 788 6.92 -18.86 25.60
C LYS A 788 6.71 -20.00 24.62
N GLU A 789 6.87 -21.24 25.09
CA GLU A 789 6.82 -22.44 24.24
C GLU A 789 5.45 -23.13 24.24
N ALA A 790 4.41 -22.49 24.83
CA ALA A 790 3.07 -23.07 24.97
C ALA A 790 2.43 -23.52 23.64
N TYR A 791 2.76 -22.86 22.52
CA TYR A 791 2.20 -23.11 21.19
C TYR A 791 2.49 -24.53 20.65
N TRP A 792 3.55 -25.19 21.17
CA TRP A 792 3.86 -26.58 20.84
C TRP A 792 3.97 -27.50 22.06
N LEU A 793 4.40 -26.96 23.20
CA LEU A 793 4.73 -27.75 24.40
C LEU A 793 3.50 -28.46 24.98
N ASN A 794 2.34 -27.80 24.99
CA ASN A 794 1.12 -28.37 25.54
C ASN A 794 0.66 -29.60 24.76
N ASP A 795 0.64 -29.52 23.45
CA ASP A 795 0.21 -30.59 22.56
C ASP A 795 1.23 -31.73 22.58
N TYR A 796 2.53 -31.46 22.59
CA TYR A 796 3.59 -32.43 22.68
C TYR A 796 3.57 -33.17 24.01
N SER A 797 3.36 -32.45 25.12
CA SER A 797 3.28 -33.07 26.45
C SER A 797 2.08 -33.98 26.56
N LEU A 798 0.93 -33.61 26.04
CA LEU A 798 -0.27 -34.42 25.98
C LEU A 798 -0.05 -35.69 25.13
N PHE A 799 0.52 -35.54 23.94
CA PHE A 799 0.83 -36.64 23.02
C PHE A 799 1.81 -37.63 23.65
N HIS A 800 2.79 -37.16 24.43
CA HIS A 800 3.80 -38.01 25.07
C HIS A 800 3.28 -38.73 26.32
N ALA A 801 2.23 -38.15 26.95
CA ALA A 801 1.58 -38.72 28.12
C ALA A 801 0.52 -39.80 27.77
N ALA A 802 -0.06 -39.73 26.55
CA ALA A 802 -1.05 -40.66 26.04
C ALA A 802 -0.38 -41.93 25.46
#